data_8a232886892b308508a6a73c47ccab1b
#
_entry.id   8a232886892b308508a6a73c47ccab1b
#
_cell.length_a   1.000
_cell.length_b   1.000
_cell.length_c   1.000
_cell.angle_alpha   90.00
_cell.angle_beta   90.00
_cell.angle_gamma   90.00
#
_symmetry.space_group_name_H-M   'P 1'
#
loop_
_entity.id
_entity.type
_entity.pdbx_description
1 polymer ?
#
loop_
_entity_poly.entity_id
_entity_poly.type
_entity_poly.pdbx_seq_one_letter_code
_entity_poly.pdbx_strand_id
1 'polypeptide(L)'
;MTSTIPMGSGSGTGNNNLVEMNWDPITRIVGSLGIYTKIDFENNQVVECKSTSSIFRGYSLFMKGKDPRDAHFITSRICGICGDNHATCSCYTQNMAYGVKPPNLGEWIVNLGEAAEYMFDHNIFQENLVGVDYCEKMVSETNPGVLAKAENTRAPHEADHGYRTIADIMRSLNPFTGEFYREALQVSRATREMFCLMEGRHVHPSTLYPGGVGTVATIQLMTDYLTRLMRYVEFMKKVVPMHDDLFDFFYEALPGYEQVGLRRTLLGCWGSLQDPDYCNFEYKDMTEWGRKMFVTPGVVVDGKLVTTDLVRINLGLRIMLGSSYYEDWEGQEMFVTHDPLGNPVDRRHPWNQHTNPRPQKRDLSDKYSWVMSPRWFDGQDNLALDTGGGPLARLWATALAGLVDIGYLKATGSSVQINLPKTALKGPVTFEWNIPQWSNTLERNRARTYFQAYAAAAALHFAEKALEEIRAGRTKTWETFEVPDEGIGCGFTEAVRGVLSHHMVIRDGKIANYHPYPPTPWNASPTDSNGVAGPYEDAVQGQPIFEENDREHFKGIDIMRTVRSFDPCLPLRCPHVPGQRADAGHAALPHPDPDRRVGHARRGPAAAAERRPDRYTPRRPRRRRGRGPRPGRGPGPPGDRPLRRRTPADHGNPAGPGKARRRHAGSADR
;
A
#
# COMPACT_ATOMS: atom_id res chain seq x y z
N MET A 1 9.54 -10.36 -20.66
CA MET A 1 10.21 -11.65 -20.95
C MET A 1 10.27 -12.40 -19.63
N THR A 2 9.42 -13.39 -19.47
CA THR A 2 9.46 -14.34 -18.36
C THR A 2 10.47 -15.41 -18.77
N SER A 3 11.62 -15.49 -18.11
CA SER A 3 12.54 -16.60 -18.31
C SER A 3 12.01 -17.80 -17.54
N THR A 4 11.32 -18.69 -18.21
CA THR A 4 11.07 -20.04 -17.73
C THR A 4 12.38 -20.81 -17.90
N ILE A 5 13.02 -21.19 -16.80
CA ILE A 5 14.13 -22.15 -16.82
C ILE A 5 13.52 -23.50 -16.47
N PRO A 6 13.48 -24.49 -17.40
CA PRO A 6 13.11 -25.84 -17.04
C PRO A 6 14.25 -26.46 -16.22
N MET A 7 13.97 -26.84 -14.99
CA MET A 7 14.91 -27.61 -14.17
C MET A 7 14.84 -29.08 -14.57
N GLY A 8 16.00 -29.69 -14.68
CA GLY A 8 16.22 -31.02 -15.24
C GLY A 8 15.46 -32.13 -14.50
N SER A 9 15.12 -33.15 -15.24
CA SER A 9 14.50 -34.40 -14.86
C SER A 9 15.22 -35.09 -13.70
N GLY A 10 14.68 -34.99 -12.50
CA GLY A 10 15.02 -35.89 -11.42
C GLY A 10 14.26 -37.22 -11.61
N SER A 11 14.98 -38.32 -11.72
CA SER A 11 14.41 -39.67 -11.78
C SER A 11 13.81 -40.08 -10.43
N GLY A 12 12.50 -39.86 -10.29
CA GLY A 12 11.70 -40.43 -9.20
C GLY A 12 10.48 -41.12 -9.80
N THR A 13 10.29 -42.39 -9.48
CA THR A 13 9.14 -43.21 -9.84
C THR A 13 7.89 -42.76 -9.03
N GLY A 14 7.32 -41.64 -9.44
CA GLY A 14 6.05 -41.11 -8.91
C GLY A 14 5.37 -40.33 -10.04
N ASN A 15 4.11 -40.56 -10.24
CA ASN A 15 3.15 -40.04 -11.21
C ASN A 15 3.76 -39.08 -12.26
N ASN A 16 4.05 -39.57 -13.46
CA ASN A 16 4.85 -38.90 -14.51
C ASN A 16 4.25 -37.60 -15.07
N ASN A 17 3.09 -37.14 -14.54
CA ASN A 17 2.30 -36.05 -15.11
C ASN A 17 2.41 -34.73 -14.34
N LEU A 18 3.07 -34.73 -13.16
CA LEU A 18 3.27 -33.51 -12.36
C LEU A 18 4.53 -32.78 -12.84
N VAL A 19 4.38 -31.50 -13.14
CA VAL A 19 5.48 -30.63 -13.59
C VAL A 19 5.77 -29.57 -12.56
N GLU A 20 7.03 -29.47 -12.13
CA GLU A 20 7.50 -28.37 -11.30
C GLU A 20 7.78 -27.14 -12.14
N MET A 21 7.15 -26.01 -11.81
CA MET A 21 7.37 -24.72 -12.43
C MET A 21 7.63 -23.66 -11.39
N ASN A 22 8.61 -22.79 -11.70
CA ASN A 22 9.07 -21.76 -10.77
C ASN A 22 9.07 -20.40 -11.43
N TRP A 23 8.51 -19.41 -10.75
CA TRP A 23 8.57 -18.00 -11.11
C TRP A 23 9.32 -17.24 -10.01
N ASP A 24 10.65 -17.08 -10.16
CA ASP A 24 11.49 -16.44 -9.16
C ASP A 24 12.58 -15.58 -9.85
N PRO A 25 12.46 -14.24 -9.82
CA PRO A 25 11.36 -13.49 -9.21
C PRO A 25 10.14 -13.34 -10.13
N ILE A 26 8.96 -13.18 -9.50
CA ILE A 26 7.77 -12.73 -10.21
C ILE A 26 7.97 -11.31 -10.73
N THR A 27 7.55 -11.05 -11.96
CA THR A 27 7.62 -9.73 -12.60
C THR A 27 6.36 -8.91 -12.39
N ARG A 28 6.45 -7.60 -12.60
CA ARG A 28 5.33 -6.63 -12.45
C ARG A 28 4.70 -6.65 -11.05
N ILE A 29 5.57 -6.71 -10.05
CA ILE A 29 5.28 -6.53 -8.63
C ILE A 29 6.32 -5.61 -8.02
N VAL A 30 6.14 -5.22 -6.75
CA VAL A 30 7.14 -4.47 -6.00
C VAL A 30 7.97 -5.42 -5.14
N GLY A 31 9.29 -5.44 -5.34
CA GLY A 31 10.21 -6.28 -4.57
C GLY A 31 10.51 -7.64 -5.19
N SER A 32 10.85 -8.64 -4.36
CA SER A 32 11.27 -9.96 -4.78
C SER A 32 10.42 -11.04 -4.11
N LEU A 33 9.63 -11.72 -4.92
CA LEU A 33 8.77 -12.83 -4.55
C LEU A 33 9.01 -13.97 -5.54
N GLY A 34 9.21 -15.18 -5.03
CA GLY A 34 9.22 -16.40 -5.82
C GLY A 34 7.98 -17.24 -5.52
N ILE A 35 7.41 -17.83 -6.54
CA ILE A 35 6.32 -18.80 -6.45
C ILE A 35 6.80 -20.10 -7.10
N TYR A 36 6.70 -21.18 -6.37
CA TYR A 36 7.05 -22.53 -6.78
C TYR A 36 5.78 -23.36 -6.82
N THR A 37 5.52 -24.03 -7.94
CA THR A 37 4.30 -24.80 -8.14
C THR A 37 4.59 -26.19 -8.69
N LYS A 38 3.71 -27.14 -8.35
CA LYS A 38 3.54 -28.40 -9.08
C LYS A 38 2.22 -28.35 -9.81
N ILE A 39 2.25 -28.62 -11.11
CA ILE A 39 1.11 -28.51 -12.00
C ILE A 39 0.79 -29.90 -12.58
N ASP A 40 -0.47 -30.27 -12.51
CA ASP A 40 -1.06 -31.40 -13.20
C ASP A 40 -1.69 -30.91 -14.50
N PHE A 41 -1.00 -31.13 -15.62
CA PHE A 41 -1.49 -30.73 -16.94
C PHE A 41 -2.57 -31.67 -17.51
N GLU A 42 -2.77 -32.88 -16.95
CA GLU A 42 -3.88 -33.73 -17.36
C GLU A 42 -5.22 -33.22 -16.82
N ASN A 43 -5.18 -32.74 -15.56
CA ASN A 43 -6.38 -32.20 -14.89
C ASN A 43 -6.43 -30.65 -14.97
N ASN A 44 -5.48 -29.99 -15.63
CA ASN A 44 -5.38 -28.53 -15.71
C ASN A 44 -5.51 -27.85 -14.34
N GLN A 45 -4.71 -28.27 -13.36
CA GLN A 45 -4.80 -27.80 -11.99
C GLN A 45 -3.43 -27.62 -11.34
N VAL A 46 -3.29 -26.62 -10.46
CA VAL A 46 -2.14 -26.46 -9.58
C VAL A 46 -2.30 -27.36 -8.35
N VAL A 47 -1.37 -28.30 -8.14
CA VAL A 47 -1.46 -29.28 -7.04
C VAL A 47 -0.76 -28.78 -5.77
N GLU A 48 0.37 -28.09 -5.90
CA GLU A 48 1.15 -27.56 -4.77
C GLU A 48 1.64 -26.17 -5.10
N CYS A 49 1.64 -25.30 -4.09
CA CYS A 49 2.21 -23.94 -4.20
C CYS A 49 3.03 -23.60 -2.96
N LYS A 50 4.21 -23.00 -3.16
CA LYS A 50 5.03 -22.38 -2.10
C LYS A 50 5.42 -20.97 -2.46
N SER A 51 5.25 -20.07 -1.51
CA SER A 51 5.59 -18.66 -1.61
C SER A 51 6.88 -18.36 -0.86
N THR A 52 7.85 -17.73 -1.50
CA THR A 52 9.15 -17.44 -0.88
C THR A 52 9.60 -16.01 -1.13
N SER A 53 10.22 -15.42 -0.11
CA SER A 53 11.06 -14.24 -0.26
C SER A 53 12.51 -14.60 -0.05
N SER A 54 13.36 -14.23 -1.01
CA SER A 54 14.82 -14.45 -0.95
C SER A 54 15.57 -13.30 -0.26
N ILE A 55 14.86 -12.22 0.17
CA ILE A 55 15.47 -11.00 0.70
C ILE A 55 15.18 -10.85 2.19
N PHE A 56 16.26 -10.62 2.97
CA PHE A 56 16.21 -10.22 4.37
C PHE A 56 16.72 -8.79 4.55
N ARG A 57 15.99 -7.96 5.32
CA ARG A 57 16.35 -6.54 5.55
C ARG A 57 16.59 -6.18 7.01
N GLY A 58 16.09 -6.93 7.97
CA GLY A 58 16.42 -6.84 9.38
C GLY A 58 15.94 -5.57 10.10
N TYR A 59 14.83 -4.95 9.70
CA TYR A 59 14.33 -3.73 10.36
C TYR A 59 14.13 -3.92 11.87
N SER A 60 13.55 -5.03 12.29
CA SER A 60 13.35 -5.33 13.71
C SER A 60 14.67 -5.48 14.48
N LEU A 61 15.77 -5.77 13.80
CA LEU A 61 17.09 -5.87 14.44
C LEU A 61 17.76 -4.50 14.59
N PHE A 62 17.90 -3.76 13.48
CA PHE A 62 18.68 -2.54 13.50
C PHE A 62 17.92 -1.34 14.09
N MET A 63 16.61 -1.43 14.30
CA MET A 63 15.83 -0.42 15.03
C MET A 63 16.14 -0.39 16.53
N LYS A 64 16.55 -1.53 17.12
CA LYS A 64 16.88 -1.62 18.55
C LYS A 64 18.04 -0.68 18.91
N GLY A 65 17.90 0.04 20.02
CA GLY A 65 18.87 1.01 20.52
C GLY A 65 18.85 2.37 19.82
N LYS A 66 18.04 2.56 18.77
CA LYS A 66 17.92 3.85 18.09
C LYS A 66 17.03 4.83 18.86
N ASP A 67 17.17 6.09 18.49
CA ASP A 67 16.29 7.15 18.97
C ASP A 67 14.87 6.90 18.43
N PRO A 68 13.85 6.88 19.29
CA PRO A 68 12.48 6.69 18.86
C PRO A 68 12.00 7.74 17.85
N ARG A 69 12.52 8.97 17.90
CA ARG A 69 12.18 10.07 16.99
C ARG A 69 12.48 9.77 15.53
N ASP A 70 13.49 8.91 15.27
CA ASP A 70 13.89 8.56 13.90
C ASP A 70 13.04 7.44 13.28
N ALA A 71 12.14 6.83 14.06
CA ALA A 71 11.45 5.61 13.65
C ALA A 71 10.66 5.78 12.34
N HIS A 72 9.87 6.85 12.18
CA HIS A 72 9.09 7.13 10.97
C HIS A 72 9.98 7.35 9.75
N PHE A 73 11.08 8.07 9.93
CA PHE A 73 12.04 8.32 8.86
C PHE A 73 12.71 7.03 8.38
N ILE A 74 13.13 6.16 9.32
CA ILE A 74 13.79 4.89 9.00
C ILE A 74 12.80 3.93 8.36
N THR A 75 11.62 3.74 8.95
CA THR A 75 10.62 2.78 8.48
C THR A 75 10.01 3.14 7.14
N SER A 76 9.93 4.42 6.81
CA SER A 76 9.57 4.87 5.47
C SER A 76 10.40 4.17 4.36
N ARG A 77 11.66 3.79 4.62
CA ARG A 77 12.53 3.08 3.68
C ARG A 77 12.28 1.58 3.60
N ILE A 78 11.29 1.07 4.31
CA ILE A 78 10.83 -0.31 4.14
C ILE A 78 10.37 -0.52 2.70
N CYS A 79 9.65 0.43 2.13
CA CYS A 79 9.16 0.34 0.76
C CYS A 79 9.57 1.55 -0.09
N GLY A 80 9.83 1.31 -1.37
CA GLY A 80 10.14 2.35 -2.35
C GLY A 80 8.93 2.84 -3.13
N ILE A 81 7.72 2.39 -2.78
CA ILE A 81 6.46 2.81 -3.41
C ILE A 81 5.37 3.14 -2.38
N CYS A 82 5.29 2.47 -1.23
CA CYS A 82 4.37 2.76 -0.12
C CYS A 82 5.12 3.17 1.15
N GLY A 83 6.21 3.92 1.00
CA GLY A 83 7.05 4.36 2.11
C GLY A 83 6.40 5.41 3.00
N ASP A 84 5.47 6.16 2.47
CA ASP A 84 4.61 7.09 3.19
C ASP A 84 3.70 6.37 4.19
N ASN A 85 2.99 5.31 3.78
CA ASN A 85 2.15 4.54 4.68
C ASN A 85 2.97 3.98 5.87
N HIS A 86 4.22 3.55 5.63
CA HIS A 86 5.13 3.15 6.70
C HIS A 86 5.51 4.31 7.62
N ALA A 87 5.72 5.50 7.08
CA ALA A 87 6.01 6.69 7.86
C ALA A 87 4.80 7.09 8.71
N THR A 88 3.60 7.14 8.11
CA THR A 88 2.34 7.45 8.79
C THR A 88 2.04 6.47 9.92
N CYS A 89 2.12 5.16 9.65
CA CYS A 89 1.92 4.14 10.67
C CYS A 89 2.92 4.25 11.82
N SER A 90 4.19 4.58 11.51
CA SER A 90 5.20 4.82 12.53
C SER A 90 4.92 6.09 13.34
N CYS A 91 4.46 7.18 12.70
CA CYS A 91 4.02 8.39 13.41
C CYS A 91 2.84 8.09 14.35
N TYR A 92 1.86 7.30 13.94
CA TYR A 92 0.76 6.87 14.80
C TYR A 92 1.25 6.04 16.00
N THR A 93 2.21 5.13 15.76
CA THR A 93 2.88 4.37 16.84
C THR A 93 3.59 5.30 17.82
N GLN A 94 4.30 6.31 17.31
CA GLN A 94 5.01 7.30 18.11
C GLN A 94 4.05 8.24 18.83
N ASN A 95 2.96 8.69 18.18
CA ASN A 95 1.93 9.52 18.81
C ASN A 95 1.36 8.83 20.06
N MET A 96 1.02 7.54 19.94
CA MET A 96 0.54 6.76 21.08
C MET A 96 1.61 6.62 22.16
N ALA A 97 2.85 6.28 21.81
CA ALA A 97 3.93 6.08 22.78
C ALA A 97 4.34 7.38 23.51
N TYR A 98 4.19 8.53 22.86
CA TYR A 98 4.53 9.85 23.40
C TYR A 98 3.34 10.57 24.04
N GLY A 99 2.13 10.05 23.88
CA GLY A 99 0.91 10.70 24.38
C GLY A 99 0.62 12.03 23.67
N VAL A 100 0.93 12.14 22.36
CA VAL A 100 0.72 13.37 21.58
C VAL A 100 -0.43 13.19 20.59
N LYS A 101 -1.34 14.18 20.57
CA LYS A 101 -2.41 14.28 19.57
C LYS A 101 -2.08 15.39 18.57
N PRO A 102 -1.99 15.08 17.26
CA PRO A 102 -1.88 16.09 16.22
C PRO A 102 -3.05 17.07 16.23
N PRO A 103 -2.84 18.35 15.84
CA PRO A 103 -3.96 19.26 15.56
C PRO A 103 -4.85 18.72 14.44
N ASN A 104 -6.15 19.00 14.47
CA ASN A 104 -7.11 18.48 13.48
C ASN A 104 -6.69 18.80 12.05
N LEU A 105 -6.27 20.05 11.78
CA LEU A 105 -5.79 20.40 10.42
C LEU A 105 -4.56 19.58 9.99
N GLY A 106 -3.65 19.27 10.92
CA GLY A 106 -2.50 18.40 10.65
C GLY A 106 -2.93 17.02 10.20
N GLU A 107 -3.88 16.41 10.90
CA GLU A 107 -4.40 15.08 10.58
C GLU A 107 -5.23 15.07 9.27
N TRP A 108 -6.00 16.14 8.98
CA TRP A 108 -6.66 16.27 7.68
C TRP A 108 -5.66 16.32 6.52
N ILE A 109 -4.48 16.94 6.72
CA ILE A 109 -3.41 16.96 5.71
C ILE A 109 -2.78 15.57 5.55
N VAL A 110 -2.55 14.83 6.64
CA VAL A 110 -2.09 13.43 6.58
C VAL A 110 -3.09 12.57 5.80
N ASN A 111 -4.38 12.68 6.10
CA ASN A 111 -5.43 11.96 5.37
C ASN A 111 -5.47 12.31 3.87
N LEU A 112 -5.24 13.57 3.51
CA LEU A 112 -5.13 13.99 2.10
C LEU A 112 -3.89 13.41 1.41
N GLY A 113 -2.77 13.28 2.12
CA GLY A 113 -1.57 12.58 1.66
C GLY A 113 -1.84 11.09 1.43
N GLU A 114 -2.37 10.40 2.43
CA GLU A 114 -2.73 8.97 2.35
C GLU A 114 -3.73 8.69 1.23
N ALA A 115 -4.76 9.53 1.06
CA ALA A 115 -5.72 9.39 -0.04
C ALA A 115 -5.05 9.57 -1.41
N ALA A 116 -4.10 10.53 -1.53
CA ALA A 116 -3.35 10.72 -2.76
C ALA A 116 -2.45 9.52 -3.08
N GLU A 117 -1.88 8.87 -2.06
CA GLU A 117 -1.10 7.65 -2.23
C GLU A 117 -1.97 6.47 -2.68
N TYR A 118 -3.14 6.27 -2.09
CA TYR A 118 -4.08 5.26 -2.58
C TYR A 118 -4.46 5.49 -4.04
N MET A 119 -4.73 6.73 -4.42
CA MET A 119 -5.03 7.09 -5.81
C MET A 119 -3.83 6.86 -6.74
N PHE A 120 -2.60 7.11 -6.28
CA PHE A 120 -1.39 6.91 -7.06
C PHE A 120 -1.06 5.43 -7.26
N ASP A 121 -0.88 4.70 -6.15
CA ASP A 121 -0.32 3.35 -6.20
C ASP A 121 -1.35 2.36 -6.77
N HIS A 122 -2.62 2.45 -6.38
CA HIS A 122 -3.66 1.60 -6.96
C HIS A 122 -3.83 1.85 -8.47
N ASN A 123 -3.73 3.10 -8.93
CA ASN A 123 -3.79 3.41 -10.36
C ASN A 123 -2.60 2.78 -11.11
N ILE A 124 -1.36 3.04 -10.67
CA ILE A 124 -0.18 2.49 -11.36
C ILE A 124 -0.18 0.96 -11.33
N PHE A 125 -0.58 0.36 -10.20
CA PHE A 125 -0.60 -1.09 -10.06
C PHE A 125 -1.71 -1.73 -10.91
N GLN A 126 -2.93 -1.26 -10.78
CA GLN A 126 -4.08 -1.80 -11.50
C GLN A 126 -3.92 -1.62 -13.01
N GLU A 127 -3.57 -0.42 -13.47
CA GLU A 127 -3.63 -0.08 -14.89
C GLU A 127 -2.36 -0.47 -15.66
N ASN A 128 -1.20 -0.32 -15.01
CA ASN A 128 0.08 -0.49 -15.70
C ASN A 128 0.80 -1.80 -15.38
N LEU A 129 0.43 -2.48 -14.27
CA LEU A 129 1.04 -3.76 -13.90
C LEU A 129 0.06 -4.93 -14.06
N VAL A 130 -1.11 -4.89 -13.42
CA VAL A 130 -2.15 -5.92 -13.52
C VAL A 130 -2.87 -5.87 -14.86
N GLY A 131 -3.25 -4.69 -15.34
CA GLY A 131 -3.96 -4.52 -16.61
C GLY A 131 -3.27 -5.16 -17.81
N VAL A 132 -1.94 -5.28 -17.74
CA VAL A 132 -1.15 -6.01 -18.76
C VAL A 132 -1.50 -7.51 -18.84
N ASP A 133 -2.00 -8.12 -17.76
CA ASP A 133 -2.45 -9.52 -17.79
C ASP A 133 -3.77 -9.72 -18.54
N TYR A 134 -4.51 -8.62 -18.73
CA TYR A 134 -5.81 -8.58 -19.42
C TYR A 134 -5.75 -7.84 -20.77
N CYS A 135 -4.56 -7.37 -21.18
CA CYS A 135 -4.41 -6.66 -22.46
C CYS A 135 -4.52 -7.59 -23.66
N GLU A 136 -4.94 -7.03 -24.81
CA GLU A 136 -5.08 -7.77 -26.08
C GLU A 136 -3.87 -8.64 -26.37
N LYS A 137 -2.66 -8.10 -26.23
CA LYS A 137 -1.42 -8.82 -26.53
C LYS A 137 -1.21 -10.04 -25.65
N MET A 138 -1.48 -9.94 -24.33
CA MET A 138 -1.34 -11.07 -23.41
C MET A 138 -2.42 -12.11 -23.66
N VAL A 139 -3.66 -11.67 -23.84
CA VAL A 139 -4.80 -12.57 -24.07
C VAL A 139 -4.67 -13.28 -25.43
N SER A 140 -4.16 -12.61 -26.47
CA SER A 140 -3.88 -13.28 -27.76
C SER A 140 -2.83 -14.38 -27.68
N GLU A 141 -1.87 -14.26 -26.73
CA GLU A 141 -0.80 -15.22 -26.53
C GLU A 141 -1.17 -16.38 -25.59
N THR A 142 -2.18 -16.20 -24.72
CA THR A 142 -2.55 -17.19 -23.68
C THR A 142 -3.93 -17.79 -23.87
N ASN A 143 -4.86 -17.00 -24.38
CA ASN A 143 -6.27 -17.36 -24.52
C ASN A 143 -6.88 -16.79 -25.82
N PRO A 144 -6.39 -17.20 -27.01
CA PRO A 144 -6.88 -16.66 -28.27
C PRO A 144 -8.39 -16.84 -28.49
N GLY A 145 -8.98 -17.89 -27.93
CA GLY A 145 -10.42 -18.11 -27.97
C GLY A 145 -11.22 -17.04 -27.18
N VAL A 146 -10.67 -16.57 -26.05
CA VAL A 146 -11.22 -15.48 -25.27
C VAL A 146 -11.16 -14.16 -26.04
N LEU A 147 -10.02 -13.88 -26.71
CA LEU A 147 -9.89 -12.67 -27.52
C LEU A 147 -10.91 -12.64 -28.67
N ALA A 148 -11.09 -13.76 -29.38
CA ALA A 148 -12.09 -13.87 -30.45
C ALA A 148 -13.53 -13.60 -29.94
N LYS A 149 -13.87 -14.03 -28.74
CA LYS A 149 -15.15 -13.67 -28.09
C LYS A 149 -15.20 -12.18 -27.79
N ALA A 150 -14.14 -11.58 -27.23
CA ALA A 150 -14.07 -10.16 -26.86
C ALA A 150 -14.24 -9.22 -28.06
N GLU A 151 -13.75 -9.61 -29.25
CA GLU A 151 -13.91 -8.83 -30.49
C GLU A 151 -15.39 -8.72 -30.91
N ASN A 152 -16.21 -9.70 -30.56
CA ASN A 152 -17.63 -9.78 -30.90
C ASN A 152 -18.54 -9.36 -29.72
N THR A 153 -18.01 -9.09 -28.54
CA THR A 153 -18.79 -8.68 -27.38
C THR A 153 -18.75 -7.16 -27.24
N ARG A 154 -19.93 -6.54 -27.30
CA ARG A 154 -20.07 -5.09 -27.06
C ARG A 154 -19.91 -4.79 -25.59
N ALA A 155 -19.18 -3.72 -25.26
CA ALA A 155 -19.02 -3.24 -23.90
C ALA A 155 -20.34 -2.60 -23.41
N PRO A 156 -20.94 -3.07 -22.30
CA PRO A 156 -22.20 -2.54 -21.77
C PRO A 156 -22.15 -1.05 -21.45
N HIS A 157 -21.03 -0.56 -20.89
CA HIS A 157 -20.84 0.83 -20.47
C HIS A 157 -20.05 1.67 -21.49
N GLU A 158 -20.19 1.39 -22.80
CA GLU A 158 -19.54 2.16 -23.89
C GLU A 158 -19.74 3.67 -23.74
N ALA A 159 -20.92 4.11 -23.29
CA ALA A 159 -21.25 5.54 -23.12
C ALA A 159 -20.38 6.23 -22.04
N ASP A 160 -19.91 5.47 -21.06
CA ASP A 160 -19.12 5.99 -19.93
C ASP A 160 -17.63 6.03 -20.23
N HIS A 161 -17.08 5.00 -20.88
CA HIS A 161 -15.63 4.89 -21.09
C HIS A 161 -15.21 5.05 -22.56
N GLY A 162 -16.13 4.97 -23.53
CA GLY A 162 -15.88 5.23 -24.95
C GLY A 162 -15.32 4.04 -25.74
N TYR A 163 -15.17 2.86 -25.17
CA TYR A 163 -14.73 1.64 -25.87
C TYR A 163 -15.93 0.84 -26.32
N ARG A 164 -15.97 0.47 -27.60
CA ARG A 164 -17.13 -0.17 -28.21
C ARG A 164 -17.23 -1.65 -27.86
N THR A 165 -16.11 -2.36 -27.87
CA THR A 165 -16.03 -3.79 -27.60
C THR A 165 -15.10 -4.06 -26.43
N ILE A 166 -15.22 -5.25 -25.83
CA ILE A 166 -14.28 -5.69 -24.78
C ILE A 166 -12.85 -5.78 -25.35
N ALA A 167 -12.69 -6.18 -26.61
CA ALA A 167 -11.36 -6.19 -27.25
C ALA A 167 -10.77 -4.77 -27.38
N ASP A 168 -11.59 -3.71 -27.55
CA ASP A 168 -11.10 -2.33 -27.53
C ASP A 168 -10.59 -1.94 -26.14
N ILE A 169 -11.25 -2.38 -25.05
CA ILE A 169 -10.73 -2.23 -23.68
C ILE A 169 -9.39 -2.94 -23.56
N MET A 170 -9.32 -4.22 -23.94
CA MET A 170 -8.06 -5.00 -23.88
C MET A 170 -6.94 -4.35 -24.71
N ARG A 171 -7.23 -3.81 -25.89
CA ARG A 171 -6.27 -3.09 -26.74
C ARG A 171 -5.77 -1.81 -26.08
N SER A 172 -6.65 -1.09 -25.41
CA SER A 172 -6.30 0.15 -24.70
C SER A 172 -5.33 -0.07 -23.54
N LEU A 173 -5.26 -1.31 -22.99
CA LEU A 173 -4.36 -1.74 -21.93
C LEU A 173 -2.99 -2.23 -22.45
N ASN A 174 -2.77 -2.34 -23.77
CA ASN A 174 -1.48 -2.80 -24.30
C ASN A 174 -0.31 -1.95 -23.79
N PRO A 175 0.77 -2.55 -23.26
CA PRO A 175 1.90 -1.82 -22.71
C PRO A 175 2.50 -0.83 -23.72
N PHE A 176 2.70 0.42 -23.27
CA PHE A 176 3.29 1.55 -24.00
C PHE A 176 2.50 2.05 -25.22
N THR A 177 1.73 1.19 -25.88
CA THR A 177 0.98 1.52 -27.11
C THR A 177 -0.49 1.81 -26.83
N GLY A 178 -1.09 1.17 -25.81
CA GLY A 178 -2.47 1.37 -25.42
C GLY A 178 -2.76 2.80 -24.97
N GLU A 179 -3.91 3.32 -25.38
CA GLU A 179 -4.31 4.68 -25.03
C GLU A 179 -4.52 4.83 -23.54
N PHE A 180 -5.30 3.93 -22.94
CA PHE A 180 -5.59 3.96 -21.51
C PHE A 180 -4.36 3.70 -20.65
N TYR A 181 -3.48 2.76 -21.06
CA TYR A 181 -2.19 2.53 -20.40
C TYR A 181 -1.37 3.83 -20.25
N ARG A 182 -1.34 4.67 -21.30
CA ARG A 182 -0.63 5.95 -21.29
C ARG A 182 -1.34 7.03 -20.48
N GLU A 183 -2.67 7.06 -20.55
CA GLU A 183 -3.50 7.97 -19.74
C GLU A 183 -3.28 7.73 -18.25
N ALA A 184 -3.30 6.48 -17.81
CA ALA A 184 -3.04 6.08 -16.42
C ALA A 184 -1.67 6.56 -15.92
N LEU A 185 -0.61 6.47 -16.73
CA LEU A 185 0.71 7.03 -16.39
C LEU A 185 0.69 8.55 -16.20
N GLN A 186 -0.10 9.29 -16.98
CA GLN A 186 -0.25 10.73 -16.82
C GLN A 186 -1.04 11.09 -15.56
N VAL A 187 -2.07 10.32 -15.26
CA VAL A 187 -2.88 10.49 -14.05
C VAL A 187 -2.06 10.18 -12.80
N SER A 188 -1.22 9.15 -12.82
CA SER A 188 -0.27 8.83 -11.73
C SER A 188 0.65 10.00 -11.38
N ARG A 189 1.04 10.81 -12.37
CA ARG A 189 1.83 12.03 -12.11
C ARG A 189 1.03 13.05 -11.30
N ALA A 190 -0.23 13.27 -11.65
CA ALA A 190 -1.07 14.26 -10.96
C ALA A 190 -1.29 13.86 -9.48
N THR A 191 -1.49 12.58 -9.19
CA THR A 191 -1.67 12.08 -7.81
C THR A 191 -0.39 12.19 -6.99
N ARG A 192 0.79 11.96 -7.58
CA ARG A 192 2.08 12.25 -6.92
C ARG A 192 2.26 13.73 -6.59
N GLU A 193 1.83 14.62 -7.48
CA GLU A 193 1.85 16.05 -7.21
C GLU A 193 0.91 16.41 -6.05
N MET A 194 -0.27 15.77 -5.94
CA MET A 194 -1.18 15.93 -4.80
C MET A 194 -0.50 15.52 -3.50
N PHE A 195 0.14 14.36 -3.46
CA PHE A 195 0.91 13.91 -2.31
C PHE A 195 2.01 14.91 -1.92
N CYS A 196 2.80 15.38 -2.89
CA CYS A 196 3.88 16.35 -2.63
C CYS A 196 3.37 17.68 -2.08
N LEU A 197 2.15 18.14 -2.44
CA LEU A 197 1.51 19.31 -1.86
C LEU A 197 1.26 19.12 -0.36
N MET A 198 0.88 17.93 0.07
CA MET A 198 0.54 17.62 1.45
C MET A 198 1.77 17.29 2.30
N GLU A 199 2.68 16.46 1.79
CA GLU A 199 3.77 15.87 2.57
C GLU A 199 5.18 16.16 2.04
N GLY A 200 5.29 17.11 1.10
CA GLY A 200 6.55 17.68 0.61
C GLY A 200 7.27 16.83 -0.43
N ARG A 201 7.33 15.51 -0.29
CA ARG A 201 8.03 14.60 -1.21
C ARG A 201 7.39 13.23 -1.27
N HIS A 202 7.11 12.75 -2.46
CA HIS A 202 6.75 11.37 -2.74
C HIS A 202 8.02 10.53 -3.04
N VAL A 203 8.17 9.37 -2.51
CA VAL A 203 7.34 8.41 -1.72
C VAL A 203 7.73 8.42 -0.23
N HIS A 204 8.74 9.14 0.13
CA HIS A 204 9.24 9.25 1.50
C HIS A 204 8.96 10.66 1.98
N PRO A 205 7.88 10.91 2.75
CA PRO A 205 7.46 12.23 3.16
C PRO A 205 8.60 12.99 3.86
N SER A 206 8.64 14.29 3.67
CA SER A 206 9.65 15.17 4.26
C SER A 206 9.08 16.15 5.29
N THR A 207 7.76 16.24 5.40
CA THR A 207 7.07 17.13 6.34
C THR A 207 6.21 16.38 7.37
N LEU A 208 6.15 15.06 7.30
CA LEU A 208 5.44 14.21 8.26
C LEU A 208 6.34 13.90 9.46
N TYR A 209 5.81 14.13 10.67
CA TYR A 209 6.49 13.89 11.95
C TYR A 209 5.49 13.37 13.00
N PRO A 210 5.95 12.76 14.10
CA PRO A 210 5.10 12.59 15.27
C PRO A 210 4.50 13.95 15.70
N GLY A 211 3.22 13.96 16.01
CA GLY A 211 2.49 15.18 16.34
C GLY A 211 1.91 15.93 15.13
N GLY A 212 2.05 15.42 13.88
CA GLY A 212 1.40 15.99 12.70
C GLY A 212 2.33 16.26 11.53
N VAL A 213 2.12 17.36 10.81
CA VAL A 213 2.88 17.73 9.61
C VAL A 213 3.44 19.15 9.70
N GLY A 214 4.63 19.34 9.12
CA GLY A 214 5.24 20.68 8.99
C GLY A 214 4.72 21.50 7.80
N THR A 215 3.75 21.00 7.07
CA THR A 215 3.17 21.68 5.90
C THR A 215 2.32 22.87 6.33
N VAL A 216 2.57 24.03 5.75
CA VAL A 216 1.77 25.24 5.97
C VAL A 216 0.53 25.20 5.08
N ALA A 217 -0.62 24.90 5.68
CA ALA A 217 -1.87 24.81 4.97
C ALA A 217 -2.43 26.20 4.62
N THR A 218 -2.65 26.44 3.33
CA THR A 218 -3.23 27.68 2.81
C THR A 218 -4.41 27.37 1.88
N ILE A 219 -5.29 28.34 1.67
CA ILE A 219 -6.38 28.21 0.69
C ILE A 219 -5.83 27.90 -0.71
N GLN A 220 -4.70 28.51 -1.09
CA GLN A 220 -4.06 28.26 -2.38
C GLN A 220 -3.59 26.80 -2.50
N LEU A 221 -2.93 26.26 -1.46
CA LEU A 221 -2.49 24.87 -1.42
C LEU A 221 -3.66 23.90 -1.60
N MET A 222 -4.77 24.16 -0.90
CA MET A 222 -5.99 23.35 -1.01
C MET A 222 -6.63 23.45 -2.40
N THR A 223 -6.60 24.64 -3.01
CA THR A 223 -7.10 24.84 -4.39
C THR A 223 -6.26 24.06 -5.41
N ASP A 224 -4.94 24.07 -5.23
CA ASP A 224 -4.01 23.33 -6.09
C ASP A 224 -4.20 21.80 -5.96
N TYR A 225 -4.47 21.32 -4.75
CA TYR A 225 -4.83 19.93 -4.51
C TYR A 225 -6.18 19.56 -5.17
N LEU A 226 -7.24 20.33 -4.89
CA LEU A 226 -8.58 20.10 -5.43
C LEU A 226 -8.62 20.14 -6.96
N THR A 227 -7.84 21.01 -7.59
CA THR A 227 -7.76 21.06 -9.07
C THR A 227 -7.28 19.73 -9.65
N ARG A 228 -6.30 19.08 -9.01
CA ARG A 228 -5.80 17.77 -9.41
C ARG A 228 -6.77 16.64 -9.06
N LEU A 229 -7.36 16.71 -7.89
CA LEU A 229 -8.35 15.76 -7.42
C LEU A 229 -9.56 15.70 -8.38
N MET A 230 -10.08 16.85 -8.83
CA MET A 230 -11.22 16.87 -9.76
C MET A 230 -10.89 16.23 -11.11
N ARG A 231 -9.63 16.30 -11.58
CA ARG A 231 -9.18 15.55 -12.77
C ARG A 231 -9.17 14.03 -12.52
N TYR A 232 -8.77 13.63 -11.30
CA TYR A 232 -8.81 12.22 -10.91
C TYR A 232 -10.24 11.70 -10.76
N VAL A 233 -11.14 12.50 -10.19
CA VAL A 233 -12.57 12.20 -10.13
C VAL A 233 -13.16 11.98 -11.54
N GLU A 234 -12.79 12.82 -12.51
CA GLU A 234 -13.18 12.64 -13.91
C GLU A 234 -12.68 11.31 -14.48
N PHE A 235 -11.41 10.98 -14.21
CA PHE A 235 -10.80 9.72 -14.65
C PHE A 235 -11.54 8.51 -14.08
N MET A 236 -11.89 8.52 -12.77
CA MET A 236 -12.59 7.40 -12.14
C MET A 236 -13.97 7.11 -12.73
N LYS A 237 -14.67 8.13 -13.26
CA LYS A 237 -15.95 7.94 -13.96
C LYS A 237 -15.84 7.18 -15.29
N LYS A 238 -14.63 7.03 -15.81
CA LYS A 238 -14.29 6.17 -16.95
C LYS A 238 -13.81 4.79 -16.49
N VAL A 239 -12.98 4.76 -15.45
CA VAL A 239 -12.23 3.57 -15.03
C VAL A 239 -13.12 2.51 -14.40
N VAL A 240 -14.05 2.91 -13.51
CA VAL A 240 -14.91 1.96 -12.81
C VAL A 240 -15.76 1.14 -13.79
N PRO A 241 -16.58 1.74 -14.66
CA PRO A 241 -17.40 0.97 -15.59
C PRO A 241 -16.58 0.19 -16.62
N MET A 242 -15.39 0.67 -16.99
CA MET A 242 -14.50 -0.06 -17.91
C MET A 242 -14.00 -1.38 -17.30
N HIS A 243 -13.65 -1.38 -16.02
CA HIS A 243 -13.19 -2.59 -15.35
C HIS A 243 -14.33 -3.54 -15.01
N ASP A 244 -15.54 -3.03 -14.72
CA ASP A 244 -16.71 -3.86 -14.56
C ASP A 244 -17.00 -4.63 -15.85
N ASP A 245 -17.04 -3.95 -17.00
CA ASP A 245 -17.23 -4.59 -18.31
C ASP A 245 -16.15 -5.66 -18.58
N LEU A 246 -14.89 -5.37 -18.26
CA LEU A 246 -13.78 -6.29 -18.48
C LEU A 246 -13.88 -7.55 -17.60
N PHE A 247 -14.14 -7.39 -16.30
CA PHE A 247 -14.14 -8.52 -15.36
C PHE A 247 -15.42 -9.36 -15.50
N ASP A 248 -16.57 -8.75 -15.76
CA ASP A 248 -17.81 -9.47 -16.04
C ASP A 248 -17.67 -10.32 -17.30
N PHE A 249 -17.03 -9.77 -18.35
CA PHE A 249 -16.71 -10.53 -19.55
C PHE A 249 -15.85 -11.76 -19.27
N PHE A 250 -14.84 -11.69 -18.36
CA PHE A 250 -14.03 -12.86 -18.04
C PHE A 250 -14.83 -13.95 -17.37
N TYR A 251 -15.79 -13.64 -16.51
CA TYR A 251 -16.72 -14.63 -15.93
C TYR A 251 -17.61 -15.26 -17.00
N GLU A 252 -18.09 -14.49 -17.95
CA GLU A 252 -18.94 -14.99 -19.05
C GLU A 252 -18.15 -15.81 -20.08
N ALA A 253 -16.95 -15.36 -20.42
CA ALA A 253 -16.10 -16.01 -21.43
C ALA A 253 -15.49 -17.32 -20.97
N LEU A 254 -15.22 -17.46 -19.67
CA LEU A 254 -14.55 -18.60 -19.03
C LEU A 254 -15.38 -19.13 -17.86
N PRO A 255 -16.42 -19.95 -18.10
CA PRO A 255 -17.21 -20.55 -17.02
C PRO A 255 -16.34 -21.32 -16.03
N GLY A 256 -16.46 -21.02 -14.74
CA GLY A 256 -15.62 -21.58 -13.67
C GLY A 256 -14.42 -20.68 -13.30
N TYR A 257 -14.25 -19.53 -13.97
CA TYR A 257 -13.12 -18.61 -13.67
C TYR A 257 -13.20 -18.01 -12.25
N GLU A 258 -14.35 -18.07 -11.60
CA GLU A 258 -14.51 -17.72 -10.18
C GLU A 258 -13.63 -18.55 -9.25
N GLN A 259 -13.17 -19.74 -9.70
CA GLN A 259 -12.25 -20.61 -8.94
C GLN A 259 -10.79 -20.15 -9.02
N VAL A 260 -10.43 -19.26 -9.96
CA VAL A 260 -9.05 -18.76 -10.08
C VAL A 260 -8.73 -17.82 -8.92
N GLY A 261 -7.81 -18.26 -8.07
CA GLY A 261 -7.42 -17.55 -6.85
C GLY A 261 -8.53 -17.47 -5.81
N LEU A 262 -9.52 -18.36 -5.87
CA LEU A 262 -10.57 -18.47 -4.86
C LEU A 262 -9.98 -18.86 -3.52
N ARG A 263 -10.45 -18.19 -2.47
CA ARG A 263 -10.05 -18.44 -1.12
C ARG A 263 -11.23 -18.33 -0.17
N ARG A 264 -11.18 -19.08 0.94
CA ARG A 264 -12.08 -18.88 2.08
C ARG A 264 -12.02 -17.40 2.51
N THR A 265 -13.18 -16.80 2.77
CA THR A 265 -13.27 -15.38 3.18
C THR A 265 -12.77 -15.21 4.61
N LEU A 266 -11.46 -15.02 4.75
CA LEU A 266 -10.75 -14.69 5.99
C LEU A 266 -10.05 -13.36 5.77
N LEU A 267 -10.72 -12.24 6.02
CA LEU A 267 -10.21 -10.92 5.68
C LEU A 267 -9.82 -10.12 6.92
N GLY A 268 -8.70 -9.38 6.81
CA GLY A 268 -8.24 -8.43 7.81
C GLY A 268 -8.14 -7.02 7.24
N CYS A 269 -8.69 -6.05 7.96
CA CYS A 269 -8.55 -4.61 7.73
C CYS A 269 -8.28 -3.93 9.06
N TRP A 270 -7.23 -3.13 9.15
CA TRP A 270 -6.87 -2.42 10.40
C TRP A 270 -7.44 -1.00 10.46
N GLY A 271 -8.21 -0.60 9.46
CA GLY A 271 -8.75 0.74 9.35
C GLY A 271 -7.72 1.76 8.88
N SER A 272 -8.21 2.89 8.37
CA SER A 272 -7.36 3.97 7.86
C SER A 272 -8.15 5.27 7.75
N LEU A 273 -7.41 6.37 7.51
CA LEU A 273 -7.99 7.70 7.36
C LEU A 273 -8.68 8.13 8.66
N GLN A 274 -7.88 8.61 9.60
CA GLN A 274 -8.31 8.94 10.95
C GLN A 274 -9.29 10.12 10.95
N ASP A 275 -10.34 10.03 11.77
CA ASP A 275 -11.16 11.20 12.06
C ASP A 275 -10.54 11.96 13.25
N PRO A 276 -9.95 13.15 13.03
CA PRO A 276 -9.26 13.88 14.10
C PRO A 276 -10.19 14.44 15.19
N ASP A 277 -11.50 14.49 14.94
CA ASP A 277 -12.45 14.89 15.98
C ASP A 277 -12.63 13.81 17.04
N TYR A 278 -12.32 12.55 16.71
CA TYR A 278 -12.44 11.38 17.60
C TYR A 278 -11.11 10.75 17.98
N CYS A 279 -10.15 10.67 17.04
CA CYS A 279 -8.86 10.04 17.28
C CYS A 279 -7.98 10.90 18.21
N ASN A 280 -7.62 10.33 19.37
CA ASN A 280 -6.70 10.95 20.32
C ASN A 280 -5.37 10.20 20.43
N PHE A 281 -5.20 9.10 19.71
CA PHE A 281 -4.05 8.19 19.78
C PHE A 281 -3.81 7.57 21.16
N GLU A 282 -4.75 7.64 22.11
CA GLU A 282 -4.64 6.95 23.37
C GLU A 282 -5.12 5.50 23.26
N TYR A 283 -4.31 4.56 23.75
CA TYR A 283 -4.61 3.13 23.69
C TYR A 283 -5.95 2.78 24.37
N LYS A 284 -6.25 3.43 25.50
CA LYS A 284 -7.50 3.16 26.26
C LYS A 284 -8.77 3.45 25.47
N ASP A 285 -8.70 4.38 24.51
CA ASP A 285 -9.84 4.84 23.71
C ASP A 285 -9.82 4.22 22.30
N MET A 286 -8.86 3.31 22.02
CA MET A 286 -8.59 2.77 20.67
C MET A 286 -9.81 2.04 20.07
N THR A 287 -10.63 1.39 20.89
CA THR A 287 -11.89 0.77 20.45
C THR A 287 -12.87 1.80 19.89
N GLU A 288 -12.98 2.95 20.54
CA GLU A 288 -13.96 3.97 20.16
C GLU A 288 -13.50 4.78 18.95
N TRP A 289 -12.30 5.36 19.00
CA TRP A 289 -11.83 6.15 17.86
C TRP A 289 -11.53 5.29 16.62
N GLY A 290 -11.14 4.03 16.79
CA GLY A 290 -10.96 3.11 15.65
C GLY A 290 -12.22 2.92 14.82
N ARG A 291 -13.39 2.88 15.44
CA ARG A 291 -14.68 2.77 14.74
C ARG A 291 -15.09 4.03 13.97
N LYS A 292 -14.40 5.15 14.20
CA LYS A 292 -14.66 6.44 13.53
C LYS A 292 -13.76 6.67 12.31
N MET A 293 -12.81 5.78 12.06
CA MET A 293 -12.00 5.86 10.84
C MET A 293 -12.88 5.80 9.58
N PHE A 294 -12.47 6.53 8.55
CA PHE A 294 -13.18 6.55 7.27
C PHE A 294 -13.00 5.27 6.44
N VAL A 295 -12.05 4.42 6.79
CA VAL A 295 -12.00 3.00 6.43
C VAL A 295 -12.15 2.23 7.73
N THR A 296 -13.24 1.52 7.90
CA THR A 296 -13.55 0.86 9.17
C THR A 296 -12.66 -0.36 9.39
N PRO A 297 -12.00 -0.51 10.56
CA PRO A 297 -11.26 -1.72 10.90
C PRO A 297 -12.20 -2.91 11.01
N GLY A 298 -11.72 -4.11 10.71
CA GLY A 298 -12.51 -5.31 10.87
C GLY A 298 -11.78 -6.60 10.55
N VAL A 299 -12.18 -7.66 11.25
CA VAL A 299 -11.84 -9.04 10.90
C VAL A 299 -13.11 -9.72 10.41
N VAL A 300 -13.06 -10.25 9.20
CA VAL A 300 -14.16 -10.96 8.55
C VAL A 300 -13.82 -12.43 8.44
N VAL A 301 -14.68 -13.28 8.94
CA VAL A 301 -14.55 -14.75 8.89
C VAL A 301 -15.82 -15.32 8.25
N ASP A 302 -15.65 -16.07 7.16
CA ASP A 302 -16.75 -16.64 6.38
C ASP A 302 -17.84 -15.63 6.01
N GLY A 303 -17.41 -14.45 5.60
CA GLY A 303 -18.29 -13.36 5.21
C GLY A 303 -18.96 -12.59 6.35
N LYS A 304 -18.66 -12.92 7.61
CA LYS A 304 -19.22 -12.26 8.80
C LYS A 304 -18.19 -11.40 9.49
N LEU A 305 -18.57 -10.18 9.86
CA LEU A 305 -17.75 -9.28 10.64
C LEU A 305 -17.67 -9.79 12.10
N VAL A 306 -16.47 -10.21 12.51
CA VAL A 306 -16.21 -10.78 13.85
C VAL A 306 -15.93 -9.68 14.86
N THR A 307 -15.20 -8.64 14.45
CA THR A 307 -14.85 -7.51 15.31
C THR A 307 -14.45 -6.28 14.50
N THR A 308 -14.74 -5.11 15.05
CA THR A 308 -14.20 -3.80 14.62
C THR A 308 -13.32 -3.19 15.72
N ASP A 309 -13.10 -3.90 16.80
CA ASP A 309 -12.37 -3.44 17.96
C ASP A 309 -10.85 -3.58 17.74
N LEU A 310 -10.15 -2.45 17.62
CA LEU A 310 -8.70 -2.43 17.42
C LEU A 310 -7.91 -3.00 18.60
N VAL A 311 -8.41 -2.93 19.84
CA VAL A 311 -7.77 -3.57 21.00
C VAL A 311 -7.80 -5.09 20.84
N ARG A 312 -8.97 -5.63 20.48
CA ARG A 312 -9.10 -7.06 20.19
C ARG A 312 -8.28 -7.49 18.98
N ILE A 313 -8.24 -6.67 17.94
CA ILE A 313 -7.40 -6.92 16.74
C ILE A 313 -5.93 -6.97 17.17
N ASN A 314 -5.44 -5.97 17.92
CA ASN A 314 -4.08 -5.91 18.41
C ASN A 314 -3.71 -7.16 19.24
N LEU A 315 -4.50 -7.46 20.27
CA LEU A 315 -4.22 -8.59 21.17
C LEU A 315 -4.31 -9.97 20.49
N GLY A 316 -4.99 -10.06 19.35
CA GLY A 316 -5.06 -11.25 18.52
C GLY A 316 -3.82 -11.50 17.66
N LEU A 317 -2.93 -10.53 17.47
CA LEU A 317 -1.76 -10.69 16.60
C LEU A 317 -0.78 -11.74 17.11
N ARG A 318 -0.35 -12.61 16.21
CA ARG A 318 0.63 -13.69 16.48
C ARG A 318 1.62 -13.79 15.33
N ILE A 319 2.84 -14.23 15.65
CA ILE A 319 3.88 -14.53 14.67
C ILE A 319 4.25 -15.99 14.79
N MET A 320 4.11 -16.71 13.69
CA MET A 320 4.50 -18.10 13.57
C MET A 320 5.73 -18.21 12.67
N LEU A 321 6.60 -19.19 12.89
CA LEU A 321 7.89 -19.29 12.21
C LEU A 321 8.07 -20.54 11.36
N GLY A 322 7.20 -21.52 11.42
CA GLY A 322 7.24 -22.81 10.70
C GLY A 322 8.31 -22.91 9.60
N SER A 323 7.99 -22.43 8.42
CA SER A 323 8.85 -22.47 7.24
C SER A 323 9.71 -21.21 7.04
N SER A 324 9.85 -20.35 8.07
CA SER A 324 10.62 -19.09 7.98
C SER A 324 12.05 -19.24 8.50
N TYR A 325 13.03 -18.50 7.91
CA TYR A 325 14.46 -18.53 8.29
C TYR A 325 14.74 -17.81 9.63
N TYR A 326 13.98 -18.12 10.67
CA TYR A 326 14.15 -17.54 11.99
C TYR A 326 14.13 -18.62 13.07
N GLU A 327 14.75 -18.30 14.20
CA GLU A 327 14.64 -19.09 15.43
C GLU A 327 13.42 -18.65 16.23
N ASP A 328 12.83 -19.59 16.92
CA ASP A 328 11.82 -19.32 17.93
C ASP A 328 12.43 -18.57 19.14
N TRP A 329 11.60 -17.76 19.79
CA TRP A 329 12.01 -16.97 20.98
C TRP A 329 11.25 -17.36 22.25
N GLU A 330 10.70 -18.55 22.32
CA GLU A 330 9.89 -19.01 23.47
C GLU A 330 10.61 -18.91 24.82
N GLY A 331 11.92 -19.14 24.86
CA GLY A 331 12.74 -19.06 26.05
C GLY A 331 13.19 -17.66 26.47
N GLN A 332 12.86 -16.62 25.69
CA GLN A 332 13.29 -15.25 25.97
C GLN A 332 12.29 -14.49 26.83
N GLU A 333 12.77 -13.49 27.59
CA GLU A 333 11.93 -12.62 28.40
C GLU A 333 10.99 -11.79 27.52
N MET A 334 9.74 -11.61 27.94
CA MET A 334 8.76 -10.78 27.26
C MET A 334 9.02 -9.30 27.54
N PHE A 335 8.94 -8.45 26.52
CA PHE A 335 9.00 -6.99 26.70
C PHE A 335 7.73 -6.46 27.33
N VAL A 336 6.57 -7.00 26.95
CA VAL A 336 5.23 -6.56 27.38
C VAL A 336 4.41 -7.78 27.78
N THR A 337 4.05 -7.88 29.05
CA THR A 337 3.23 -8.97 29.59
C THR A 337 1.74 -8.62 29.62
N HIS A 338 1.43 -7.34 29.78
CA HIS A 338 0.07 -6.79 29.78
C HIS A 338 0.01 -5.51 28.95
N ASP A 339 -1.09 -5.30 28.27
CA ASP A 339 -1.36 -4.05 27.57
C ASP A 339 -1.71 -2.91 28.57
N PRO A 340 -1.85 -1.65 28.14
CA PRO A 340 -2.23 -0.54 29.02
C PRO A 340 -3.60 -0.68 29.73
N LEU A 341 -4.45 -1.60 29.26
CA LEU A 341 -5.75 -1.90 29.89
C LEU A 341 -5.64 -3.08 30.87
N GLY A 342 -4.47 -3.67 31.04
CA GLY A 342 -4.24 -4.83 31.91
C GLY A 342 -4.59 -6.19 31.28
N ASN A 343 -4.88 -6.24 29.99
CA ASN A 343 -5.11 -7.51 29.28
C ASN A 343 -3.78 -8.24 29.06
N PRO A 344 -3.73 -9.58 29.19
CA PRO A 344 -2.52 -10.34 28.94
C PRO A 344 -2.11 -10.28 27.47
N VAL A 345 -0.83 -10.05 27.22
CA VAL A 345 -0.21 -10.04 25.88
C VAL A 345 0.47 -11.38 25.64
N ASP A 346 0.21 -11.97 24.49
CA ASP A 346 0.83 -13.24 24.11
C ASP A 346 2.33 -13.11 23.84
N ARG A 347 3.09 -14.18 24.07
CA ARG A 347 4.52 -14.24 23.78
C ARG A 347 4.84 -14.02 22.30
N ARG A 348 3.95 -14.43 21.39
CA ARG A 348 4.11 -14.30 19.94
C ARG A 348 3.56 -12.98 19.39
N HIS A 349 3.12 -12.08 20.27
CA HIS A 349 2.67 -10.74 19.87
C HIS A 349 3.84 -9.88 19.35
N PRO A 350 3.62 -8.97 18.39
CA PRO A 350 4.69 -8.09 17.85
C PRO A 350 5.49 -7.32 18.89
N TRP A 351 4.90 -6.89 20.00
CA TRP A 351 5.66 -6.24 21.09
C TRP A 351 6.70 -7.16 21.72
N ASN A 352 6.50 -8.49 21.67
CA ASN A 352 7.36 -9.49 22.31
C ASN A 352 8.27 -10.23 21.34
N GLN A 353 8.22 -9.88 20.04
CA GLN A 353 9.01 -10.60 19.05
C GLN A 353 10.50 -10.30 19.20
N HIS A 354 11.27 -11.33 19.46
CA HIS A 354 12.73 -11.34 19.39
C HIS A 354 13.18 -11.95 18.07
N THR A 355 13.59 -11.12 17.12
CA THR A 355 14.00 -11.60 15.80
C THR A 355 15.42 -12.17 15.85
N ASN A 356 15.56 -13.47 15.61
CA ASN A 356 16.85 -14.14 15.43
C ASN A 356 16.90 -14.81 14.06
N PRO A 357 17.47 -14.14 13.05
CA PRO A 357 17.56 -14.70 11.70
C PRO A 357 18.58 -15.84 11.67
N ARG A 358 18.21 -16.96 11.09
CA ARG A 358 19.10 -18.09 10.79
C ARG A 358 18.95 -18.51 9.33
N PRO A 359 19.82 -18.02 8.44
CA PRO A 359 19.83 -18.47 7.06
C PRO A 359 20.08 -19.99 6.98
N GLN A 360 19.27 -20.66 6.21
CA GLN A 360 19.40 -22.08 5.98
C GLN A 360 19.65 -22.35 4.49
N LYS A 361 20.06 -23.56 4.14
CA LYS A 361 20.05 -23.98 2.75
C LYS A 361 18.61 -23.90 2.25
N ARG A 362 18.46 -23.42 1.01
CA ARG A 362 17.16 -23.37 0.36
C ARG A 362 16.68 -24.79 0.10
N ASP A 363 15.81 -25.25 0.95
CA ASP A 363 15.10 -26.51 0.83
C ASP A 363 13.62 -26.21 0.99
N LEU A 364 12.85 -26.38 -0.08
CA LEU A 364 11.42 -26.09 -0.09
C LEU A 364 10.60 -27.09 0.75
N SER A 365 11.22 -28.13 1.26
CA SER A 365 10.56 -29.11 2.13
C SER A 365 10.55 -28.68 3.60
N ASP A 366 11.43 -27.76 4.00
CA ASP A 366 11.54 -27.24 5.37
C ASP A 366 11.41 -25.71 5.38
N LYS A 367 12.44 -24.99 5.83
CA LYS A 367 12.47 -23.51 5.85
C LYS A 367 12.84 -22.97 4.47
N TYR A 368 11.98 -22.11 3.91
CA TYR A 368 12.15 -21.65 2.53
C TYR A 368 11.90 -20.15 2.31
N SER A 369 11.52 -19.40 3.33
CA SER A 369 11.18 -17.96 3.17
C SER A 369 11.79 -17.08 4.25
N TRP A 370 12.17 -15.84 3.90
CA TRP A 370 12.47 -14.78 4.85
C TRP A 370 11.21 -14.05 5.38
N VAL A 371 10.03 -14.40 4.91
CA VAL A 371 8.77 -13.90 5.45
C VAL A 371 8.36 -14.78 6.63
N MET A 372 7.98 -14.14 7.73
CA MET A 372 7.33 -14.83 8.86
C MET A 372 5.87 -15.08 8.53
N SER A 373 5.20 -15.90 9.32
CA SER A 373 3.78 -16.20 9.15
C SER A 373 2.94 -15.45 10.18
N PRO A 374 2.50 -14.22 9.88
CA PRO A 374 1.53 -13.51 10.71
C PRO A 374 0.21 -14.26 10.75
N ARG A 375 -0.41 -14.29 11.95
CA ARG A 375 -1.71 -14.90 12.19
C ARG A 375 -2.51 -14.01 13.13
N TRP A 376 -3.81 -14.18 13.09
CA TRP A 376 -4.71 -13.57 14.05
C TRP A 376 -5.43 -14.64 14.84
N PHE A 377 -5.33 -14.58 16.17
CA PHE A 377 -5.95 -15.55 17.08
C PHE A 377 -7.39 -15.11 17.39
N ASP A 378 -8.37 -15.92 17.04
CA ASP A 378 -9.78 -15.61 17.23
C ASP A 378 -10.33 -16.00 18.63
N GLY A 379 -9.54 -16.70 19.42
CA GLY A 379 -9.89 -17.31 20.70
C GLY A 379 -9.78 -18.85 20.67
N GLN A 380 -9.67 -19.43 19.49
CA GLN A 380 -9.51 -20.87 19.25
C GLN A 380 -8.36 -21.17 18.28
N ASP A 381 -8.37 -20.54 17.12
CA ASP A 381 -7.44 -20.81 16.02
C ASP A 381 -6.57 -19.60 15.66
N ASN A 382 -5.41 -19.88 15.08
CA ASN A 382 -4.53 -18.88 14.47
C ASN A 382 -4.87 -18.77 12.98
N LEU A 383 -5.66 -17.77 12.61
CA LEU A 383 -6.18 -17.59 11.26
C LEU A 383 -5.14 -16.89 10.37
N ALA A 384 -4.92 -17.45 9.18
CA ALA A 384 -4.14 -16.83 8.12
C ALA A 384 -5.02 -15.81 7.37
N LEU A 385 -5.14 -14.59 7.91
CA LEU A 385 -5.96 -13.56 7.30
C LEU A 385 -5.39 -13.13 5.95
N ASP A 386 -6.29 -12.92 5.00
CA ASP A 386 -6.04 -12.29 3.72
C ASP A 386 -6.29 -10.78 3.84
N THR A 387 -5.40 -9.98 3.32
CA THR A 387 -5.63 -8.54 3.25
C THR A 387 -6.45 -8.14 2.01
N GLY A 388 -6.84 -9.12 1.17
CA GLY A 388 -7.60 -8.87 -0.06
C GLY A 388 -6.86 -8.00 -1.08
N GLY A 389 -5.52 -8.02 -1.06
CA GLY A 389 -4.72 -7.05 -1.80
C GLY A 389 -4.91 -5.61 -1.31
N GLY A 390 -5.46 -5.42 -0.12
CA GLY A 390 -5.89 -4.18 0.52
C GLY A 390 -7.37 -3.86 0.25
N PRO A 391 -7.73 -3.43 -0.95
CA PRO A 391 -9.07 -2.90 -1.25
C PRO A 391 -10.24 -3.83 -0.97
N LEU A 392 -10.13 -5.13 -1.26
CA LEU A 392 -11.24 -6.05 -1.03
C LEU A 392 -11.59 -6.15 0.47
N ALA A 393 -10.58 -6.29 1.33
CA ALA A 393 -10.78 -6.36 2.77
C ALA A 393 -11.32 -5.03 3.33
N ARG A 394 -10.82 -3.88 2.86
CA ARG A 394 -11.28 -2.54 3.25
C ARG A 394 -12.74 -2.32 2.94
N LEU A 395 -13.11 -2.53 1.69
CA LEU A 395 -14.50 -2.32 1.26
C LEU A 395 -15.45 -3.31 1.95
N TRP A 396 -15.02 -4.57 2.12
CA TRP A 396 -15.83 -5.60 2.77
C TRP A 396 -16.08 -5.29 4.26
N ALA A 397 -15.02 -4.98 5.01
CA ALA A 397 -15.15 -4.64 6.43
C ALA A 397 -15.96 -3.35 6.61
N THR A 398 -15.69 -2.32 5.81
CA THR A 398 -16.42 -1.04 5.84
C THR A 398 -17.91 -1.23 5.50
N ALA A 399 -18.22 -2.01 4.46
CA ALA A 399 -19.59 -2.30 4.06
C ALA A 399 -20.37 -2.98 5.19
N LEU A 400 -19.82 -4.08 5.73
CA LEU A 400 -20.46 -4.84 6.82
C LEU A 400 -20.63 -4.04 8.10
N ALA A 401 -19.65 -3.19 8.44
CA ALA A 401 -19.71 -2.37 9.64
C ALA A 401 -20.81 -1.31 9.56
N GLY A 402 -21.08 -0.75 8.37
CA GLY A 402 -22.12 0.25 8.19
C GLY A 402 -21.91 1.56 8.97
N LEU A 403 -20.64 1.88 9.33
CA LEU A 403 -20.31 3.00 10.21
C LEU A 403 -19.93 4.28 9.44
N VAL A 404 -19.57 4.18 8.18
CA VAL A 404 -19.21 5.34 7.36
C VAL A 404 -20.47 5.91 6.70
N ASP A 405 -20.81 7.16 7.02
CA ASP A 405 -21.90 7.92 6.39
C ASP A 405 -21.49 9.39 6.31
N ILE A 406 -20.90 9.78 5.20
CA ILE A 406 -20.53 11.15 4.85
C ILE A 406 -21.10 11.47 3.47
N GLY A 407 -21.25 12.74 3.10
CA GLY A 407 -21.92 13.13 1.85
C GLY A 407 -21.40 12.41 0.58
N TYR A 408 -20.12 12.02 0.59
CA TYR A 408 -19.45 11.36 -0.52
C TYR A 408 -19.40 9.83 -0.40
N LEU A 409 -19.53 9.28 0.80
CA LEU A 409 -19.39 7.85 1.07
C LEU A 409 -20.47 7.37 2.03
N LYS A 410 -21.06 6.19 1.73
CA LYS A 410 -22.02 5.55 2.62
C LYS A 410 -21.87 4.04 2.62
N ALA A 411 -21.63 3.48 3.79
CA ALA A 411 -21.66 2.04 4.04
C ALA A 411 -23.09 1.62 4.45
N THR A 412 -23.61 0.53 3.88
CA THR A 412 -25.02 0.16 4.02
C THR A 412 -25.28 -1.10 4.85
N GLY A 413 -24.23 -1.82 5.24
CA GLY A 413 -24.31 -3.16 5.83
C GLY A 413 -24.07 -4.29 4.81
N SER A 414 -24.18 -3.99 3.51
CA SER A 414 -23.96 -4.96 2.40
C SER A 414 -23.23 -4.36 1.21
N SER A 415 -23.11 -3.04 1.15
CA SER A 415 -22.45 -2.32 0.06
C SER A 415 -21.77 -1.05 0.55
N VAL A 416 -21.00 -0.45 -0.34
CA VAL A 416 -20.43 0.90 -0.17
C VAL A 416 -20.86 1.75 -1.36
N GLN A 417 -21.58 2.84 -1.09
CA GLN A 417 -21.95 3.83 -2.09
C GLN A 417 -20.89 4.93 -2.14
N ILE A 418 -20.45 5.29 -3.34
CA ILE A 418 -19.40 6.27 -3.62
C ILE A 418 -19.99 7.35 -4.52
N ASN A 419 -20.19 8.55 -3.98
CA ASN A 419 -20.82 9.67 -4.66
C ASN A 419 -19.74 10.60 -5.20
N LEU A 420 -19.53 10.61 -6.51
CA LEU A 420 -18.62 11.52 -7.17
C LEU A 420 -19.38 12.72 -7.76
N PRO A 421 -18.96 13.97 -7.45
CA PRO A 421 -19.65 15.17 -7.88
C PRO A 421 -19.53 15.38 -9.39
N LYS A 422 -20.32 16.34 -9.92
CA LYS A 422 -20.16 16.83 -11.29
C LYS A 422 -18.73 17.34 -11.53
N THR A 423 -18.17 17.00 -12.68
CA THR A 423 -16.89 17.48 -13.18
C THR A 423 -17.08 18.38 -14.41
N ALA A 424 -15.99 18.81 -15.04
CA ALA A 424 -16.07 19.64 -16.23
C ALA A 424 -16.74 18.94 -17.42
N LEU A 425 -16.53 17.62 -17.56
CA LEU A 425 -16.97 16.84 -18.72
C LEU A 425 -18.13 15.91 -18.42
N LYS A 426 -18.32 15.46 -17.16
CA LYS A 426 -19.32 14.46 -16.78
C LYS A 426 -20.20 14.93 -15.61
N GLY A 427 -21.47 14.49 -15.64
CA GLY A 427 -22.41 14.69 -14.54
C GLY A 427 -21.96 14.02 -13.23
N PRO A 428 -22.73 14.19 -12.13
CA PRO A 428 -22.50 13.43 -10.90
C PRO A 428 -22.79 11.94 -11.16
N VAL A 429 -22.11 11.07 -10.44
CA VAL A 429 -22.32 9.61 -10.51
C VAL A 429 -22.22 9.02 -9.11
N THR A 430 -23.04 8.01 -8.84
CA THR A 430 -22.93 7.15 -7.67
C THR A 430 -22.52 5.77 -8.15
N PHE A 431 -21.36 5.30 -7.68
CA PHE A 431 -20.98 3.91 -7.81
C PHE A 431 -21.37 3.16 -6.54
N GLU A 432 -21.80 1.92 -6.71
CA GLU A 432 -22.13 1.05 -5.59
C GLU A 432 -21.32 -0.25 -5.70
N TRP A 433 -20.41 -0.44 -4.75
CA TRP A 433 -19.67 -1.69 -4.61
C TRP A 433 -20.46 -2.61 -3.68
N ASN A 434 -20.94 -3.70 -4.19
CA ASN A 434 -21.62 -4.74 -3.42
C ASN A 434 -20.63 -5.78 -2.93
N ILE A 435 -20.84 -6.32 -1.72
CA ILE A 435 -20.05 -7.43 -1.20
C ILE A 435 -20.18 -8.62 -2.19
N PRO A 436 -19.05 -9.08 -2.78
CA PRO A 436 -19.10 -10.15 -3.76
C PRO A 436 -19.34 -11.51 -3.10
N GLN A 437 -19.79 -12.46 -3.90
CA GLN A 437 -19.99 -13.85 -3.44
C GLN A 437 -18.66 -14.54 -3.14
N TRP A 438 -17.57 -14.14 -3.83
CA TRP A 438 -16.28 -14.81 -3.76
C TRP A 438 -15.14 -13.85 -3.39
N SER A 439 -14.12 -14.39 -2.68
CA SER A 439 -12.82 -13.74 -2.54
C SER A 439 -11.86 -14.38 -3.53
N ASN A 440 -11.82 -13.89 -4.77
CA ASN A 440 -11.02 -14.44 -5.87
C ASN A 440 -10.21 -13.36 -6.61
N THR A 441 -9.55 -13.76 -7.67
CA THR A 441 -8.65 -12.89 -8.46
C THR A 441 -9.35 -11.67 -9.04
N LEU A 442 -10.52 -11.85 -9.66
CA LEU A 442 -11.22 -10.73 -10.33
C LEU A 442 -11.80 -9.76 -9.31
N GLU A 443 -12.38 -10.27 -8.23
CA GLU A 443 -12.98 -9.41 -7.19
C GLU A 443 -11.92 -8.61 -6.41
N ARG A 444 -10.70 -9.13 -6.20
CA ARG A 444 -9.60 -8.32 -5.64
C ARG A 444 -9.23 -7.15 -6.56
N ASN A 445 -9.21 -7.37 -7.87
CA ASN A 445 -8.93 -6.32 -8.85
C ASN A 445 -10.09 -5.34 -8.99
N ARG A 446 -11.35 -5.81 -9.03
CA ARG A 446 -12.56 -4.97 -9.04
C ARG A 446 -12.59 -4.06 -7.81
N ALA A 447 -12.38 -4.61 -6.63
CA ALA A 447 -12.32 -3.85 -5.38
C ALA A 447 -11.23 -2.77 -5.42
N ARG A 448 -10.07 -3.04 -6.05
CA ARG A 448 -8.99 -2.05 -6.20
C ARG A 448 -9.44 -0.87 -7.07
N THR A 449 -10.21 -1.12 -8.10
CA THR A 449 -10.78 -0.06 -8.94
C THR A 449 -11.78 0.80 -8.16
N TYR A 450 -12.70 0.17 -7.44
CA TYR A 450 -13.68 0.89 -6.62
C TYR A 450 -13.04 1.65 -5.45
N PHE A 451 -11.99 1.11 -4.84
CA PHE A 451 -11.30 1.80 -3.75
C PHE A 451 -10.54 3.05 -4.21
N GLN A 452 -10.11 3.12 -5.46
CA GLN A 452 -9.59 4.36 -6.04
C GLN A 452 -10.65 5.47 -6.06
N ALA A 453 -11.88 5.14 -6.45
CA ALA A 453 -13.00 6.09 -6.39
C ALA A 453 -13.37 6.45 -4.94
N TYR A 454 -13.30 5.49 -4.02
CA TYR A 454 -13.49 5.69 -2.58
C TYR A 454 -12.48 6.72 -2.03
N ALA A 455 -11.19 6.53 -2.33
CA ALA A 455 -10.13 7.43 -1.88
C ALA A 455 -10.33 8.87 -2.43
N ALA A 456 -10.77 8.99 -3.69
CA ALA A 456 -11.08 10.28 -4.28
C ALA A 456 -12.28 10.96 -3.59
N ALA A 457 -13.33 10.21 -3.27
CA ALA A 457 -14.50 10.68 -2.54
C ALA A 457 -14.17 11.10 -1.11
N ALA A 458 -13.34 10.32 -0.40
CA ALA A 458 -12.84 10.66 0.93
C ALA A 458 -11.99 11.94 0.91
N ALA A 459 -11.11 12.09 -0.10
CA ALA A 459 -10.26 13.27 -0.24
C ALA A 459 -11.07 14.56 -0.48
N LEU A 460 -12.23 14.49 -1.13
CA LEU A 460 -13.13 15.65 -1.24
C LEU A 460 -13.62 16.10 0.14
N HIS A 461 -14.07 15.16 0.96
CA HIS A 461 -14.49 15.45 2.33
C HIS A 461 -13.36 16.03 3.18
N PHE A 462 -12.17 15.45 3.12
CA PHE A 462 -11.01 15.94 3.90
C PHE A 462 -10.59 17.35 3.47
N ALA A 463 -10.66 17.65 2.17
CA ALA A 463 -10.36 18.97 1.67
C ALA A 463 -11.38 20.02 2.15
N GLU A 464 -12.66 19.66 2.22
CA GLU A 464 -13.71 20.52 2.82
C GLU A 464 -13.42 20.79 4.31
N LYS A 465 -13.09 19.73 5.08
CA LYS A 465 -12.74 19.83 6.50
C LYS A 465 -11.48 20.67 6.72
N ALA A 466 -10.42 20.45 5.95
CA ALA A 466 -9.21 21.28 6.03
C ALA A 466 -9.50 22.76 5.73
N LEU A 467 -10.35 23.06 4.73
CA LEU A 467 -10.77 24.43 4.42
C LEU A 467 -11.63 25.04 5.54
N GLU A 468 -12.48 24.27 6.23
CA GLU A 468 -13.23 24.71 7.40
C GLU A 468 -12.28 25.14 8.54
N GLU A 469 -11.24 24.33 8.84
CA GLU A 469 -10.20 24.64 9.83
C GLU A 469 -9.46 25.95 9.49
N ILE A 470 -9.00 26.08 8.23
CA ILE A 470 -8.29 27.27 7.76
C ILE A 470 -9.16 28.53 7.87
N ARG A 471 -10.44 28.46 7.44
CA ARG A 471 -11.39 29.58 7.50
C ARG A 471 -11.70 29.99 8.94
N ALA A 472 -11.71 29.03 9.87
CA ALA A 472 -11.90 29.27 11.28
C ALA A 472 -10.64 29.82 11.99
N GLY A 473 -9.52 29.98 11.28
CA GLY A 473 -8.26 30.45 11.83
C GLY A 473 -7.50 29.38 12.65
N ARG A 474 -7.91 28.13 12.63
CA ARG A 474 -7.24 26.99 13.27
C ARG A 474 -6.20 26.43 12.30
N THR A 475 -5.05 27.10 12.21
CA THR A 475 -4.01 26.82 11.19
C THR A 475 -2.81 26.02 11.70
N LYS A 476 -2.86 25.56 12.97
CA LYS A 476 -1.82 24.71 13.54
C LYS A 476 -1.89 23.31 12.90
N THR A 477 -0.73 22.79 12.47
CA THR A 477 -0.63 21.50 11.78
C THR A 477 0.28 20.50 12.51
N TRP A 478 0.95 20.94 13.56
CA TRP A 478 1.89 20.10 14.32
C TRP A 478 1.88 20.46 15.79
N GLU A 479 2.04 19.44 16.66
CA GLU A 479 2.15 19.57 18.11
C GLU A 479 3.52 19.11 18.60
N THR A 480 4.03 19.77 19.66
CA THR A 480 5.28 19.37 20.31
C THR A 480 5.09 18.11 21.14
N PHE A 481 6.16 17.35 21.30
CA PHE A 481 6.16 16.12 22.10
C PHE A 481 7.50 15.93 22.80
N GLU A 482 7.50 15.13 23.86
CA GLU A 482 8.68 14.63 24.52
C GLU A 482 8.73 13.10 24.38
N VAL A 483 9.96 12.57 24.26
CA VAL A 483 10.14 11.12 24.23
C VAL A 483 10.18 10.62 25.66
N PRO A 484 9.32 9.70 26.08
CA PRO A 484 9.33 9.16 27.43
C PRO A 484 10.52 8.20 27.63
N ASP A 485 10.96 8.04 28.88
CA ASP A 485 11.96 7.02 29.23
C ASP A 485 11.39 5.61 29.04
N GLU A 486 10.13 5.40 29.41
CA GLU A 486 9.40 4.14 29.24
C GLU A 486 8.11 4.39 28.46
N GLY A 487 7.83 3.55 27.46
CA GLY A 487 6.61 3.68 26.70
C GLY A 487 6.35 2.51 25.76
N ILE A 488 5.09 2.30 25.42
CA ILE A 488 4.68 1.38 24.37
C ILE A 488 3.73 2.07 23.41
N GLY A 489 3.79 1.69 22.16
CA GLY A 489 2.86 2.18 21.15
C GLY A 489 2.55 1.11 20.11
N CYS A 490 1.37 1.20 19.53
CA CYS A 490 0.98 0.50 18.33
C CYS A 490 0.24 1.46 17.39
N GLY A 491 0.70 1.55 16.18
CA GLY A 491 0.04 2.28 15.10
C GLY A 491 -0.67 1.30 14.19
N PHE A 492 -1.90 1.64 13.82
CA PHE A 492 -2.71 0.88 12.88
C PHE A 492 -3.12 1.78 11.73
N THR A 493 -2.94 1.30 10.52
CA THR A 493 -3.45 1.89 9.28
C THR A 493 -3.52 0.81 8.21
N GLU A 494 -3.95 1.21 7.03
CA GLU A 494 -3.88 0.40 5.83
C GLU A 494 -2.79 0.97 4.92
N ALA A 495 -1.75 0.18 4.62
CA ALA A 495 -0.94 0.49 3.46
C ALA A 495 -1.73 0.18 2.19
N VAL A 496 -1.30 0.64 1.05
CA VAL A 496 -1.97 0.40 -0.24
C VAL A 496 -2.37 -1.07 -0.40
N ARG A 497 -1.52 -2.00 0.03
CA ARG A 497 -1.68 -3.46 -0.13
C ARG A 497 -2.41 -4.16 1.00
N GLY A 498 -2.89 -3.40 1.99
CA GLY A 498 -3.68 -3.93 3.11
C GLY A 498 -3.13 -3.56 4.48
N VAL A 499 -3.43 -4.39 5.46
CA VAL A 499 -3.15 -4.16 6.87
C VAL A 499 -1.69 -3.79 7.14
N LEU A 500 -1.50 -2.68 7.83
CA LEU A 500 -0.21 -2.25 8.32
C LEU A 500 -0.29 -1.92 9.80
N SER A 501 0.58 -2.51 10.59
CA SER A 501 0.77 -2.09 11.97
C SER A 501 2.25 -2.00 12.31
N HIS A 502 2.58 -1.05 13.17
CA HIS A 502 3.89 -0.94 13.78
C HIS A 502 3.74 -1.02 15.30
N HIS A 503 4.69 -1.71 15.93
CA HIS A 503 4.69 -1.92 17.38
C HIS A 503 6.04 -1.49 17.92
N MET A 504 6.04 -0.62 18.94
CA MET A 504 7.25 -0.07 19.55
C MET A 504 7.21 -0.24 21.06
N VAL A 505 8.36 -0.59 21.63
CA VAL A 505 8.63 -0.56 23.07
C VAL A 505 9.82 0.37 23.29
N ILE A 506 9.66 1.35 24.18
CA ILE A 506 10.71 2.29 24.59
C ILE A 506 11.15 1.91 25.99
N ARG A 507 12.47 1.87 26.24
CA ARG A 507 13.12 1.77 27.53
C ARG A 507 14.35 2.66 27.56
N ASP A 508 14.58 3.36 28.64
CA ASP A 508 15.69 4.32 28.82
C ASP A 508 15.75 5.34 27.65
N GLY A 509 14.60 5.83 27.18
CA GLY A 509 14.49 6.76 26.07
C GLY A 509 14.96 6.21 24.70
N LYS A 510 15.11 4.90 24.56
CA LYS A 510 15.55 4.22 23.34
C LYS A 510 14.57 3.13 22.92
N ILE A 511 14.60 2.79 21.64
CA ILE A 511 13.81 1.68 21.10
C ILE A 511 14.38 0.37 21.68
N ALA A 512 13.67 -0.26 22.59
CA ALA A 512 13.99 -1.59 23.11
C ALA A 512 13.54 -2.69 22.14
N ASN A 513 12.35 -2.54 21.56
CA ASN A 513 11.85 -3.40 20.50
C ASN A 513 11.02 -2.61 19.48
N TYR A 514 11.09 -2.98 18.21
CA TYR A 514 10.30 -2.40 17.14
C TYR A 514 9.97 -3.44 16.10
N HIS A 515 8.70 -3.59 15.79
CA HIS A 515 8.29 -4.55 14.78
C HIS A 515 7.26 -3.96 13.81
N PRO A 516 7.63 -3.74 12.54
CA PRO A 516 6.68 -3.39 11.48
C PRO A 516 6.01 -4.64 10.92
N TYR A 517 4.70 -4.58 10.71
CA TYR A 517 3.88 -5.66 10.19
C TYR A 517 3.20 -5.22 8.88
N PRO A 518 3.92 -5.30 7.75
CA PRO A 518 3.36 -4.88 6.46
C PRO A 518 2.39 -5.92 5.88
N PRO A 519 1.52 -5.52 4.93
CA PRO A 519 0.45 -6.37 4.40
C PRO A 519 0.96 -7.57 3.61
N THR A 520 2.00 -7.41 2.78
CA THR A 520 2.49 -8.51 1.95
C THR A 520 3.10 -9.67 2.76
N PRO A 521 3.76 -9.47 3.92
CA PRO A 521 4.07 -10.58 4.83
C PRO A 521 2.86 -11.39 5.30
N TRP A 522 1.69 -10.81 5.41
CA TRP A 522 0.45 -11.56 5.64
C TRP A 522 0.12 -12.46 4.45
N ASN A 523 0.02 -11.87 3.25
CA ASN A 523 -0.38 -12.58 2.03
C ASN A 523 0.66 -13.57 1.54
N ALA A 524 1.96 -13.22 1.61
CA ALA A 524 3.08 -14.05 1.17
C ALA A 524 3.67 -14.92 2.30
N SER A 525 2.97 -15.04 3.42
CA SER A 525 3.45 -15.90 4.51
C SER A 525 3.58 -17.34 4.04
N PRO A 526 4.69 -18.02 4.38
CA PRO A 526 4.80 -19.44 4.13
C PRO A 526 3.90 -20.24 5.08
N THR A 527 3.71 -21.52 4.78
CA THR A 527 3.04 -22.46 5.68
C THR A 527 3.64 -22.39 7.08
N ASP A 528 2.81 -22.24 8.09
CA ASP A 528 3.23 -22.10 9.49
C ASP A 528 3.52 -23.44 10.19
N SER A 529 3.88 -23.38 11.49
CA SER A 529 4.20 -24.54 12.30
C SER A 529 3.01 -25.50 12.56
N ASN A 530 1.79 -25.03 12.31
CA ASN A 530 0.56 -25.82 12.42
C ASN A 530 0.13 -26.41 11.07
N GLY A 531 0.91 -26.21 10.00
CA GLY A 531 0.58 -26.65 8.65
C GLY A 531 -0.44 -25.76 7.93
N VAL A 532 -0.72 -24.55 8.44
CA VAL A 532 -1.67 -23.62 7.81
C VAL A 532 -0.93 -22.80 6.75
N ALA A 533 -1.33 -22.98 5.49
CA ALA A 533 -0.79 -22.24 4.36
C ALA A 533 -1.07 -20.73 4.47
N GLY A 534 -0.16 -19.91 3.92
CA GLY A 534 -0.41 -18.50 3.76
C GLY A 534 -1.35 -18.20 2.58
N PRO A 535 -1.88 -16.96 2.48
CA PRO A 535 -2.87 -16.61 1.47
C PRO A 535 -2.47 -16.86 0.02
N TYR A 536 -1.21 -16.63 -0.39
CA TYR A 536 -0.78 -16.95 -1.77
C TYR A 536 -0.74 -18.45 -2.02
N GLU A 537 -0.19 -19.20 -1.07
CA GLU A 537 -0.09 -20.66 -1.19
C GLU A 537 -1.49 -21.27 -1.29
N ASP A 538 -2.41 -20.85 -0.41
CA ASP A 538 -3.79 -21.31 -0.37
C ASP A 538 -4.60 -20.91 -1.61
N ALA A 539 -4.44 -19.67 -2.12
CA ALA A 539 -5.17 -19.17 -3.28
C ALA A 539 -4.71 -19.80 -4.61
N VAL A 540 -3.45 -20.19 -4.71
CA VAL A 540 -2.86 -20.78 -5.93
C VAL A 540 -2.98 -22.29 -5.94
N GLN A 541 -2.87 -22.93 -4.76
CA GLN A 541 -3.00 -24.36 -4.65
C GLN A 541 -4.47 -24.78 -4.89
N GLY A 542 -4.68 -25.72 -5.76
CA GLY A 542 -6.01 -26.23 -6.11
C GLY A 542 -6.72 -25.41 -7.19
N GLN A 543 -6.18 -24.26 -7.63
CA GLN A 543 -6.85 -23.50 -8.67
C GLN A 543 -6.78 -24.17 -10.04
N PRO A 544 -7.85 -24.05 -10.86
CA PRO A 544 -7.85 -24.51 -12.25
C PRO A 544 -6.98 -23.62 -13.15
N ILE A 545 -6.58 -24.17 -14.28
CA ILE A 545 -5.84 -23.48 -15.34
C ILE A 545 -6.76 -23.33 -16.55
N PHE A 546 -6.93 -22.10 -16.99
CA PHE A 546 -7.72 -21.72 -18.17
C PHE A 546 -6.86 -21.28 -19.35
N GLU A 547 -5.53 -21.19 -19.18
CA GLU A 547 -4.60 -20.89 -20.27
C GLU A 547 -4.73 -21.96 -21.36
N GLU A 548 -4.89 -21.53 -22.63
CA GLU A 548 -5.10 -22.43 -23.77
C GLU A 548 -3.80 -23.03 -24.32
N ASN A 549 -2.65 -22.57 -23.84
CA ASN A 549 -1.34 -23.04 -24.29
C ASN A 549 -1.05 -24.47 -23.78
N ASP A 550 -0.35 -25.24 -24.63
CA ASP A 550 0.20 -26.51 -24.22
C ASP A 550 1.34 -26.34 -23.18
N ARG A 551 1.83 -27.47 -22.65
CA ARG A 551 2.88 -27.49 -21.63
C ARG A 551 4.17 -26.78 -22.07
N GLU A 552 4.55 -26.83 -23.35
CA GLU A 552 5.81 -26.25 -23.83
C GLU A 552 5.73 -24.72 -23.93
N HIS A 553 4.54 -24.19 -24.19
CA HIS A 553 4.28 -22.76 -24.36
C HIS A 553 3.60 -22.11 -23.14
N PHE A 554 3.36 -22.87 -22.08
CA PHE A 554 2.65 -22.43 -20.89
C PHE A 554 3.34 -21.25 -20.21
N LYS A 555 2.58 -20.18 -19.94
CA LYS A 555 3.04 -18.94 -19.32
C LYS A 555 2.64 -18.78 -17.86
N GLY A 556 1.70 -19.61 -17.38
CA GLY A 556 1.16 -19.57 -16.04
C GLY A 556 0.34 -18.31 -15.76
N ILE A 557 -0.40 -17.82 -16.77
CA ILE A 557 -1.10 -16.53 -16.66
C ILE A 557 -2.10 -16.51 -15.52
N ASP A 558 -2.84 -17.60 -15.26
CA ASP A 558 -3.83 -17.66 -14.19
C ASP A 558 -3.17 -17.62 -12.81
N ILE A 559 -2.00 -18.28 -12.66
CA ILE A 559 -1.18 -18.20 -11.44
C ILE A 559 -0.69 -16.77 -11.23
N MET A 560 -0.20 -16.13 -12.31
CA MET A 560 0.29 -14.75 -12.25
C MET A 560 -0.82 -13.75 -11.95
N ARG A 561 -2.02 -13.91 -12.54
CA ARG A 561 -3.20 -13.11 -12.22
C ARG A 561 -3.59 -13.26 -10.76
N THR A 562 -3.60 -14.48 -10.24
CA THR A 562 -3.88 -14.77 -8.83
C THR A 562 -2.92 -14.02 -7.91
N VAL A 563 -1.62 -14.23 -8.07
CA VAL A 563 -0.61 -13.62 -7.19
C VAL A 563 -0.63 -12.09 -7.31
N ARG A 564 -0.72 -11.53 -8.52
CA ARG A 564 -0.77 -10.07 -8.73
C ARG A 564 -2.06 -9.45 -8.22
N SER A 565 -3.18 -10.18 -8.14
CA SER A 565 -4.41 -9.63 -7.57
C SER A 565 -4.27 -9.20 -6.11
N PHE A 566 -3.34 -9.81 -5.37
CA PHE A 566 -2.98 -9.40 -4.00
C PHE A 566 -2.03 -8.21 -3.93
N ASP A 567 -1.54 -7.69 -5.07
CA ASP A 567 -0.61 -6.56 -5.13
C ASP A 567 0.66 -6.79 -4.28
N PRO A 568 1.57 -7.72 -4.66
CA PRO A 568 2.75 -8.03 -3.86
C PRO A 568 3.72 -6.87 -3.71
N CYS A 569 4.15 -6.60 -2.46
CA CYS A 569 5.18 -5.64 -2.12
C CYS A 569 6.12 -6.23 -1.07
N LEU A 570 7.19 -6.85 -1.51
CA LEU A 570 8.25 -7.34 -0.63
C LEU A 570 9.44 -6.38 -0.64
N PRO A 571 10.07 -6.12 0.51
CA PRO A 571 11.03 -5.05 0.65
C PRO A 571 12.21 -5.16 -0.31
N LEU A 572 12.53 -4.03 -0.96
CA LEU A 572 13.70 -3.88 -1.82
C LEU A 572 14.99 -3.81 -0.99
N ARG A 573 16.07 -4.28 -1.55
CA ARG A 573 17.45 -4.46 -1.08
C ARG A 573 17.91 -3.60 0.12
N CYS A 574 18.50 -4.24 1.15
CA CYS A 574 19.19 -3.59 2.26
C CYS A 574 20.53 -2.99 1.81
N PRO A 575 20.91 -1.78 2.22
CA PRO A 575 22.30 -1.35 2.12
C PRO A 575 23.17 -2.23 3.02
N HIS A 576 24.29 -2.67 2.50
CA HIS A 576 25.32 -3.40 3.24
C HIS A 576 25.80 -2.55 4.42
N VAL A 577 25.73 -3.08 5.62
CA VAL A 577 26.36 -2.44 6.79
C VAL A 577 27.85 -2.81 6.77
N PRO A 578 28.78 -1.87 6.57
CA PRO A 578 30.20 -2.19 6.62
C PRO A 578 30.56 -2.56 8.08
N GLY A 579 31.06 -3.78 8.29
CA GLY A 579 31.64 -4.17 9.58
C GLY A 579 31.20 -5.50 10.17
N GLN A 580 30.15 -6.14 9.69
CA GLN A 580 29.88 -7.53 10.01
C GLN A 580 30.21 -8.39 8.78
N ARG A 581 31.34 -9.07 8.81
CA ARG A 581 31.53 -10.26 7.99
C ARG A 581 30.52 -11.29 8.48
N ALA A 582 29.36 -11.30 7.85
CA ALA A 582 28.57 -12.49 7.84
C ALA A 582 29.33 -13.49 6.97
N ASP A 583 29.85 -14.54 7.56
CA ASP A 583 30.10 -15.80 6.87
C ASP A 583 28.73 -16.42 6.49
N ALA A 584 27.92 -15.63 5.83
CA ALA A 584 26.78 -16.11 5.10
C ALA A 584 27.32 -16.50 3.73
N GLY A 585 27.54 -17.78 3.54
CA GLY A 585 27.77 -18.33 2.20
C GLY A 585 26.69 -17.75 1.28
N HIS A 586 27.10 -16.80 0.45
CA HIS A 586 26.30 -16.40 -0.68
C HIS A 586 26.12 -17.67 -1.51
N ALA A 587 24.93 -18.24 -1.53
CA ALA A 587 24.52 -19.08 -2.63
C ALA A 587 24.45 -18.13 -3.85
N ALA A 588 25.60 -17.92 -4.49
CA ALA A 588 25.66 -17.33 -5.81
C ALA A 588 24.79 -18.22 -6.70
N LEU A 589 23.90 -17.62 -7.43
CA LEU A 589 23.28 -18.25 -8.59
C LEU A 589 24.43 -18.86 -9.41
N PRO A 590 24.34 -20.10 -9.89
CA PRO A 590 25.39 -20.67 -10.72
C PRO A 590 25.54 -19.77 -11.95
N HIS A 591 26.69 -19.11 -12.05
CA HIS A 591 27.10 -18.49 -13.29
C HIS A 591 27.23 -19.59 -14.32
N PRO A 592 26.80 -19.37 -15.57
CA PRO A 592 27.08 -20.32 -16.63
C PRO A 592 28.59 -20.48 -16.79
N ASP A 593 29.02 -21.72 -16.79
CA ASP A 593 30.40 -22.15 -16.96
C ASP A 593 31.05 -21.49 -18.21
N PRO A 594 32.11 -20.69 -18.07
CA PRO A 594 32.76 -20.04 -19.21
C PRO A 594 33.51 -21.01 -20.13
N ASP A 595 33.60 -22.33 -19.80
CA ASP A 595 34.39 -23.31 -20.55
C ASP A 595 33.60 -24.23 -21.48
N ARG A 596 32.34 -23.96 -21.75
CA ARG A 596 31.60 -24.70 -22.78
C ARG A 596 31.97 -24.20 -24.17
N ARG A 597 33.03 -24.80 -24.74
CA ARG A 597 33.48 -24.58 -26.10
C ARG A 597 32.39 -25.01 -27.11
N VAL A 598 31.76 -24.02 -27.72
CA VAL A 598 31.03 -24.23 -28.97
C VAL A 598 32.08 -24.17 -30.11
N GLY A 599 32.22 -25.24 -30.85
CA GLY A 599 33.15 -25.31 -31.98
C GLY A 599 32.76 -24.36 -33.10
N HIS A 600 33.64 -23.45 -33.43
CA HIS A 600 33.54 -22.63 -34.62
C HIS A 600 34.76 -22.84 -35.50
N ALA A 601 34.47 -23.02 -36.80
CA ALA A 601 35.37 -23.23 -37.88
C ALA A 601 36.41 -22.10 -38.03
N ARG A 602 37.64 -22.51 -38.40
CA ARG A 602 38.82 -21.68 -38.66
C ARG A 602 38.58 -20.65 -39.77
N ARG A 603 38.99 -19.40 -39.56
CA ARG A 603 39.61 -18.51 -40.55
C ARG A 603 40.70 -17.70 -39.86
N GLY A 604 41.83 -17.54 -40.55
CA GLY A 604 43.13 -17.13 -40.07
C GLY A 604 43.35 -15.64 -39.79
N PRO A 605 44.58 -15.24 -39.46
CA PRO A 605 44.87 -14.11 -38.56
C PRO A 605 45.13 -12.77 -39.27
N ALA A 606 44.78 -11.66 -38.62
CA ALA A 606 45.35 -10.34 -38.91
C ALA A 606 45.68 -9.59 -37.62
N ALA A 607 46.78 -8.92 -37.67
CA ALA A 607 47.70 -8.36 -36.70
C ALA A 607 47.16 -7.54 -35.54
N ALA A 608 47.93 -7.61 -34.45
CA ALA A 608 47.86 -6.87 -33.22
C ALA A 608 48.14 -5.34 -33.36
N ALA A 609 47.44 -4.56 -32.57
CA ALA A 609 47.94 -3.25 -32.09
C ALA A 609 47.47 -3.03 -30.64
N GLU A 610 48.46 -3.01 -29.74
CA GLU A 610 48.33 -2.66 -28.33
C GLU A 610 47.86 -1.22 -28.14
N ARG A 611 46.86 -0.99 -27.26
CA ARG A 611 46.69 0.27 -26.61
C ARG A 611 46.41 0.03 -25.10
N ARG A 612 47.25 0.66 -24.27
CA ARG A 612 47.17 0.70 -22.80
C ARG A 612 45.98 1.57 -22.35
N PRO A 613 45.37 1.31 -21.21
CA PRO A 613 44.33 2.17 -20.67
C PRO A 613 44.88 3.39 -19.95
N ASP A 614 44.40 4.57 -20.32
CA ASP A 614 44.71 5.85 -19.69
C ASP A 614 43.98 6.02 -18.35
N ARG A 615 44.72 6.46 -17.36
CA ARG A 615 44.25 6.84 -16.02
C ARG A 615 43.44 8.14 -16.05
N TYR A 616 42.25 8.10 -15.55
CA TYR A 616 41.37 9.25 -15.35
C TYR A 616 41.83 10.09 -14.15
N THR A 617 42.30 11.33 -14.39
CA THR A 617 42.55 12.35 -13.36
C THR A 617 41.53 13.47 -13.52
N PRO A 618 40.88 13.95 -12.42
CA PRO A 618 39.89 15.01 -12.53
C PRO A 618 40.57 16.40 -12.68
N ARG A 619 40.18 17.15 -13.71
CA ARG A 619 40.61 18.55 -13.92
C ARG A 619 39.83 19.49 -13.02
N ARG A 620 40.57 20.34 -12.28
CA ARG A 620 40.05 21.53 -11.56
C ARG A 620 39.58 22.61 -12.56
N PRO A 621 38.51 23.39 -12.26
CA PRO A 621 38.08 24.46 -13.14
C PRO A 621 39.01 25.69 -13.08
N ARG A 622 39.38 26.21 -14.25
CA ARG A 622 40.16 27.45 -14.41
C ARG A 622 39.30 28.66 -14.09
N ARG A 623 39.79 29.54 -13.20
CA ARG A 623 39.29 30.90 -12.96
C ARG A 623 39.51 31.75 -14.23
N ARG A 624 38.43 32.29 -14.79
CA ARG A 624 38.50 33.38 -15.77
C ARG A 624 38.64 34.72 -15.02
N ARG A 625 39.70 35.45 -15.30
CA ARG A 625 39.88 36.87 -14.91
C ARG A 625 39.00 37.72 -15.82
N GLY A 626 38.08 38.49 -15.25
CA GLY A 626 37.30 39.50 -15.93
C GLY A 626 38.04 40.84 -15.96
N ARG A 627 38.00 41.50 -17.11
CA ARG A 627 38.39 42.92 -17.28
C ARG A 627 37.21 43.79 -16.83
N GLY A 628 37.49 44.80 -15.99
CA GLY A 628 36.53 45.82 -15.62
C GLY A 628 36.43 46.95 -16.64
N PRO A 629 35.34 47.67 -16.67
CA PRO A 629 35.28 49.03 -17.29
C PRO A 629 35.27 50.14 -16.23
N ARG A 630 35.81 51.30 -16.66
CA ARG A 630 36.03 52.56 -15.93
C ARG A 630 34.72 53.36 -15.71
N PRO A 631 34.77 54.40 -14.82
CA PRO A 631 33.60 54.99 -14.19
C PRO A 631 33.04 56.19 -14.93
N GLY A 632 31.75 56.40 -14.83
CA GLY A 632 31.07 57.64 -15.27
C GLY A 632 30.27 58.26 -14.11
N ARG A 633 30.43 59.57 -14.03
CA ARG A 633 30.06 60.57 -13.03
C ARG A 633 28.56 60.46 -12.55
N GLY A 634 28.38 60.81 -11.27
CA GLY A 634 27.10 61.08 -10.65
C GLY A 634 26.48 62.45 -11.07
N PRO A 635 25.34 62.77 -10.51
CA PRO A 635 25.27 63.72 -9.42
C PRO A 635 24.31 63.30 -8.25
N GLY A 636 24.58 64.01 -7.16
CA GLY A 636 24.11 63.78 -5.80
C GLY A 636 22.71 64.30 -5.47
N PRO A 637 22.36 64.27 -4.20
CA PRO A 637 20.98 64.33 -3.68
C PRO A 637 20.53 65.74 -3.27
N PRO A 638 19.25 65.92 -3.04
CA PRO A 638 18.76 66.49 -1.79
C PRO A 638 17.49 65.81 -1.27
N GLY A 639 17.12 65.76 -0.05
CA GLY A 639 17.14 66.66 1.06
C GLY A 639 15.98 66.29 1.94
N ASP A 640 16.23 66.13 3.22
CA ASP A 640 15.27 66.02 4.31
C ASP A 640 14.17 67.07 4.33
N ARG A 641 12.97 66.68 4.82
CA ARG A 641 12.26 67.37 5.91
C ARG A 641 10.91 66.75 6.26
N PRO A 642 10.34 67.04 7.48
CA PRO A 642 9.82 66.02 8.36
C PRO A 642 8.30 66.17 8.72
N LEU A 643 7.82 65.13 9.42
CA LEU A 643 6.74 65.13 10.45
C LEU A 643 5.60 66.14 10.40
N ARG A 644 4.36 65.67 10.31
CA ARG A 644 3.30 66.20 11.19
C ARG A 644 2.32 65.09 11.62
N ARG A 645 2.27 64.93 12.94
CA ARG A 645 1.17 64.29 13.69
C ARG A 645 -0.11 65.11 13.56
N ARG A 646 -1.27 64.44 13.55
CA ARG A 646 -2.51 64.94 14.12
C ARG A 646 -3.41 63.78 14.55
N THR A 647 -3.71 63.69 15.82
CA THR A 647 -4.87 63.14 16.53
C THR A 647 -5.59 64.35 17.12
N PRO A 648 -6.76 64.22 17.80
CA PRO A 648 -8.03 63.50 17.58
C PRO A 648 -9.23 64.44 17.70
N ALA A 649 -10.45 64.00 17.45
CA ALA A 649 -11.65 64.61 18.06
C ALA A 649 -12.82 63.62 18.12
N ASP A 650 -13.20 63.44 19.32
CA ASP A 650 -14.43 63.01 19.96
C ASP A 650 -15.73 63.53 19.36
N HIS A 651 -16.79 62.76 19.62
CA HIS A 651 -18.18 63.07 20.00
C HIS A 651 -19.06 61.92 19.48
N GLY A 652 -19.93 61.20 20.18
CA GLY A 652 -20.61 61.42 21.41
C GLY A 652 -21.73 60.36 21.44
N ASN A 653 -21.90 59.74 22.60
CA ASN A 653 -23.05 58.91 22.92
C ASN A 653 -24.19 59.85 23.43
N PRO A 654 -25.51 59.54 23.44
CA PRO A 654 -26.01 58.77 24.55
C PRO A 654 -27.33 57.93 24.34
N ALA A 655 -27.55 57.09 25.36
CA ALA A 655 -28.79 56.69 25.97
C ALA A 655 -29.60 55.47 25.48
N GLY A 656 -29.62 54.42 26.30
CA GLY A 656 -30.73 53.46 26.44
C GLY A 656 -31.92 54.08 27.27
N PRO A 657 -32.81 53.31 27.90
CA PRO A 657 -32.98 51.88 28.13
C PRO A 657 -34.45 51.39 27.97
N GLY A 658 -34.69 50.07 28.05
CA GLY A 658 -36.09 49.58 28.14
C GLY A 658 -36.19 48.09 28.56
N LYS A 659 -36.47 47.89 29.84
CA LYS A 659 -36.85 46.60 30.45
C LYS A 659 -38.29 46.20 30.05
N ALA A 660 -38.59 44.90 29.97
CA ALA A 660 -39.53 44.16 30.83
C ALA A 660 -39.97 42.80 30.29
N ARG A 661 -39.71 41.77 31.07
CA ARG A 661 -40.66 40.81 31.74
C ARG A 661 -41.34 39.75 30.87
N ARG A 662 -40.92 38.50 31.12
CA ARG A 662 -41.62 37.32 31.75
C ARG A 662 -43.06 37.00 31.29
N ARG A 663 -43.27 35.75 30.91
CA ARG A 663 -43.99 34.64 31.61
C ARG A 663 -44.25 33.48 30.63
N HIS A 664 -43.84 32.30 31.05
CA HIS A 664 -44.59 31.12 31.56
C HIS A 664 -45.49 30.39 30.54
N ALA A 665 -45.15 29.15 30.33
CA ALA A 665 -45.76 27.90 30.85
C ALA A 665 -46.66 27.13 29.85
N GLY A 666 -46.51 25.80 29.92
CA GLY A 666 -47.54 24.80 29.62
C GLY A 666 -47.11 23.85 28.52
N SER A 667 -46.51 22.75 28.83
CA SER A 667 -46.94 21.40 29.21
C SER A 667 -47.87 20.72 28.16
N ALA A 668 -47.41 19.53 27.81
CA ALA A 668 -48.10 18.24 27.80
C ALA A 668 -48.48 17.64 26.43
N ASP A 669 -47.98 16.46 26.29
CA ASP A 669 -48.58 15.22 25.79
C ASP A 669 -49.13 15.12 24.36
N ARG A 670 -48.47 14.42 23.51
CA ARG A 670 -48.70 13.00 23.14
C ARG A 670 -47.57 12.47 22.28
#